data_c8f4d7d6ef5919d57c6fa4d6e6df1071
#
_entry.id   c8f4d7d6ef5919d57c6fa4d6e6df1071
#
_cell.length_a   1.000
_cell.length_b   1.000
_cell.length_c   1.000
_cell.angle_alpha   90.00
_cell.angle_beta   90.00
_cell.angle_gamma   90.00
#
_symmetry.space_group_name_H-M   'P 1'
#
loop_
_entity.id
_entity.type
_entity.pdbx_description
1 polymer ?
#
loop_
_entity_poly.entity_id
_entity_poly.type
_entity_poly.pdbx_seq_one_letter_code
_entity_poly.pdbx_strand_id
1 'polypeptide(L)'
;MEVFTSKTSAQTQAVTDSNLNTLEPMSVISAQTINNEIAPTADYATIANIAPSIVNVETEGPGLSESKMLSMRGFEDGQYNVTYDGIPFGDANGQTHHTTSYFPAKVIGSEVIDRGPGTAADIGENTFGGSIGILSKDPRPDQATVLSVTDGSWDTFLGNLEVNSGVLPQLNGASFVATYQYMNSDGYRTFSYLQRNTYYFKYLQPLGQNAMLTVVGNYNNIKFNNPGTVTQAQINAYGRNFGLDNNPFDPNEDYYPYNYQQKQADFEYIGLKAKLGSGIALNDKAYTYYYNNDSHENSTDPVAGGTTKFPGTNALYAADGGAPYVNNSPNTLPNTGEDEPSTSGIASNDDPGGRIKDNAYRALGDYLALSHGGDTPLEEKVGVWGEYVKADRYAYDLDYSPAYLAANPEYAYTFGAFDPSSGYKNNALKPGYEWLMHVYDKTFQPYADLIWKPVPSLTIEAGIKDSNFTIDLEAPINQGPETPDFSNYTYTNVEPHFSANYAITPNWSAYVQWAKGIAYPIVTDEENIPQDPKDLSATGTSYNPGNLKEESTINYQLGTVYKTERFNADADVYLINIDNLVSTVTDPNDSNNVLYFQSKGAWMSGIEAEATCYLGGGLSVYANGSLNRAVYKTDPGVPSFNVASLGAFGANGVPNSTAALGAVFNRSGWFASLDYKYVGPFIIYSSALVNPDLGLYGQTTTGQPGGSPVPVQSAEDPGFWLMDVAGGYAFMLPKGSFVHSIKVKLQVDNLLNRKVQVLSSVGSTPASNAFNVLPTTNYFLTVSAEF
;
A
#
# COMPACT_ATOMS: atom_id res chain seq x y z
N MET A 1 -19.90 -1.14 20.43
CA MET A 1 -19.57 -0.11 21.45
C MET A 1 -18.38 -0.64 22.19
N GLU A 2 -17.18 -0.23 21.78
CA GLU A 2 -16.00 -0.53 22.59
C GLU A 2 -16.21 0.11 23.95
N VAL A 3 -16.21 -0.72 24.97
CA VAL A 3 -16.22 -0.25 26.35
C VAL A 3 -14.85 0.36 26.60
N PHE A 4 -14.74 1.68 26.60
CA PHE A 4 -13.58 2.38 27.15
C PHE A 4 -13.54 2.10 28.67
N THR A 5 -13.09 0.90 29.03
CA THR A 5 -12.63 0.65 30.39
C THR A 5 -11.44 1.58 30.63
N SER A 6 -11.37 2.21 31.79
CA SER A 6 -10.24 3.03 32.18
C SER A 6 -8.95 2.21 32.01
N LYS A 7 -8.15 2.55 30.96
CA LYS A 7 -6.89 1.83 30.69
C LYS A 7 -6.00 1.95 31.92
N THR A 8 -5.36 0.84 32.32
CA THR A 8 -4.32 0.86 33.36
C THR A 8 -3.11 1.67 32.87
N SER A 9 -2.24 2.12 33.76
CA SER A 9 -1.05 2.88 33.39
C SER A 9 -0.10 2.11 32.46
N ALA A 10 -0.12 0.79 32.48
CA ALA A 10 0.64 -0.04 31.54
C ALA A 10 -0.01 -0.03 30.14
N GLN A 11 -1.31 -0.07 30.06
CA GLN A 11 -2.06 -0.05 28.80
C GLN A 11 -1.97 1.31 28.09
N THR A 12 -1.86 2.40 28.82
CA THR A 12 -1.67 3.75 28.24
C THR A 12 -0.25 4.01 27.74
N GLN A 13 0.72 3.16 28.11
CA GLN A 13 2.12 3.29 27.72
C GLN A 13 2.65 2.11 26.88
N ALA A 14 1.77 1.18 26.53
CA ALA A 14 2.12 0.12 25.61
C ALA A 14 2.21 0.68 24.17
N VAL A 15 3.25 0.33 23.46
CA VAL A 15 3.48 0.68 22.06
C VAL A 15 2.44 -0.05 21.21
N THR A 16 2.29 -1.35 21.46
CA THR A 16 1.20 -2.19 20.95
C THR A 16 0.43 -2.80 22.12
N ASP A 17 -0.86 -3.04 21.95
CA ASP A 17 -1.74 -3.63 22.95
C ASP A 17 -2.48 -4.84 22.38
N SER A 18 -2.55 -5.93 23.14
CA SER A 18 -3.27 -7.14 22.80
C SER A 18 -4.46 -7.34 23.73
N ASN A 19 -5.52 -7.98 23.26
CA ASN A 19 -6.75 -8.20 24.02
C ASN A 19 -6.86 -9.66 24.48
N LEU A 20 -7.20 -9.89 25.76
CA LEU A 20 -7.46 -11.23 26.31
C LEU A 20 -8.63 -11.97 25.60
N ASN A 21 -9.53 -11.24 24.98
CA ASN A 21 -10.68 -11.80 24.26
C ASN A 21 -10.45 -11.90 22.75
N THR A 22 -9.21 -11.67 22.29
CA THR A 22 -8.90 -11.77 20.85
C THR A 22 -9.17 -13.18 20.34
N LEU A 23 -9.60 -13.28 19.10
CA LEU A 23 -9.86 -14.53 18.39
C LEU A 23 -8.80 -14.81 17.31
N GLU A 24 -7.89 -13.86 17.12
CA GLU A 24 -6.85 -13.84 16.08
C GLU A 24 -5.65 -12.99 16.49
N PRO A 25 -4.49 -13.11 15.83
CA PRO A 25 -3.30 -12.29 16.11
C PRO A 25 -3.53 -10.84 15.72
N MET A 26 -3.53 -9.95 16.70
CA MET A 26 -3.86 -8.54 16.51
C MET A 26 -2.93 -7.64 17.33
N SER A 27 -2.44 -6.56 16.73
CA SER A 27 -1.69 -5.50 17.39
C SER A 27 -2.42 -4.17 17.28
N VAL A 28 -2.62 -3.46 18.38
CA VAL A 28 -3.28 -2.14 18.39
C VAL A 28 -2.26 -1.05 18.72
N ILE A 29 -2.09 -0.10 17.81
CA ILE A 29 -1.19 1.06 17.95
C ILE A 29 -2.02 2.28 18.35
N SER A 30 -1.70 2.88 19.50
CA SER A 30 -2.52 3.93 20.09
C SER A 30 -2.21 5.32 19.52
N ALA A 31 -3.18 6.24 19.62
CA ALA A 31 -2.97 7.67 19.35
C ALA A 31 -1.79 8.28 20.12
N GLN A 32 -1.50 7.80 21.33
CA GLN A 32 -0.38 8.29 22.12
C GLN A 32 0.96 7.89 21.48
N THR A 33 1.11 6.64 21.05
CA THR A 33 2.28 6.15 20.31
C THR A 33 2.47 6.97 19.03
N ILE A 34 1.41 7.11 18.22
CA ILE A 34 1.44 7.90 16.98
C ILE A 34 1.92 9.34 17.23
N ASN A 35 1.37 10.02 18.24
CA ASN A 35 1.70 11.43 18.50
C ASN A 35 3.06 11.67 19.17
N ASN A 36 3.59 10.71 19.91
CA ASN A 36 4.81 10.89 20.70
C ASN A 36 6.05 10.23 20.08
N GLU A 37 5.86 9.11 19.37
CA GLU A 37 6.96 8.22 18.97
C GLU A 37 7.19 8.22 17.47
N ILE A 38 6.12 8.43 16.67
CA ILE A 38 6.17 8.37 15.21
C ILE A 38 6.50 9.76 14.63
N ALA A 39 7.18 9.82 13.49
CA ALA A 39 7.51 11.05 12.79
C ALA A 39 6.25 11.87 12.45
N PRO A 40 6.28 13.21 12.52
CA PRO A 40 5.10 14.03 12.26
C PRO A 40 4.63 14.00 10.80
N THR A 41 5.50 13.59 9.89
CA THR A 41 5.26 13.45 8.45
C THR A 41 4.64 12.11 8.07
N ALA A 42 4.72 11.10 8.93
CA ALA A 42 4.34 9.71 8.71
C ALA A 42 2.92 9.51 8.15
N ASP A 43 2.73 8.37 7.52
CA ASP A 43 1.45 7.81 7.11
C ASP A 43 1.15 6.49 7.86
N TYR A 44 0.10 5.77 7.46
CA TYR A 44 -0.29 4.51 8.10
C TYR A 44 0.77 3.40 7.93
N ALA A 45 1.51 3.38 6.82
CA ALA A 45 2.56 2.36 6.60
C ALA A 45 3.73 2.51 7.57
N THR A 46 4.13 3.76 7.83
CA THR A 46 5.13 4.07 8.86
C THR A 46 4.65 3.65 10.25
N ILE A 47 3.37 3.89 10.56
CA ILE A 47 2.78 3.49 11.85
C ILE A 47 2.76 1.97 11.99
N ALA A 48 2.24 1.26 10.98
CA ALA A 48 2.15 -0.20 10.96
C ALA A 48 3.51 -0.90 11.16
N ASN A 49 4.60 -0.29 10.70
CA ASN A 49 5.95 -0.88 10.73
C ASN A 49 6.44 -1.30 12.13
N ILE A 50 5.80 -0.82 13.19
CA ILE A 50 6.14 -1.18 14.58
C ILE A 50 5.69 -2.61 14.94
N ALA A 51 4.67 -3.15 14.26
CA ALA A 51 4.09 -4.45 14.53
C ALA A 51 5.01 -5.60 14.04
N PRO A 52 4.89 -6.82 14.63
CA PRO A 52 5.62 -7.98 14.15
C PRO A 52 5.23 -8.35 12.71
N SER A 53 6.17 -8.92 11.97
CA SER A 53 6.02 -9.34 10.55
C SER A 53 5.65 -8.24 9.56
N ILE A 54 5.65 -6.97 9.96
CA ILE A 54 5.49 -5.83 9.06
C ILE A 54 6.87 -5.32 8.63
N VAL A 55 7.01 -5.05 7.34
CA VAL A 55 8.20 -4.40 6.77
C VAL A 55 7.73 -3.23 5.92
N ASN A 56 8.25 -2.05 6.18
CA ASN A 56 8.00 -0.83 5.41
C ASN A 56 9.33 -0.23 4.95
N VAL A 57 9.44 0.09 3.65
CA VAL A 57 10.63 0.67 3.03
C VAL A 57 10.27 2.02 2.40
N GLU A 58 10.74 3.10 3.01
CA GLU A 58 10.52 4.48 2.56
C GLU A 58 11.86 5.11 2.17
N THR A 59 11.97 5.57 0.94
CA THR A 59 13.25 6.03 0.37
C THR A 59 13.53 7.51 0.56
N GLU A 60 12.50 8.32 0.86
CA GLU A 60 12.62 9.76 0.98
C GLU A 60 12.54 10.28 2.43
N GLY A 61 12.19 9.39 3.35
CA GLY A 61 11.91 9.67 4.75
C GLY A 61 10.49 9.32 5.15
N PRO A 62 10.17 9.28 6.46
CA PRO A 62 8.87 8.82 6.96
C PRO A 62 7.70 9.62 6.36
N GLY A 63 6.82 8.97 5.57
CA GLY A 63 5.67 9.58 4.92
C GLY A 63 6.01 10.67 3.89
N LEU A 64 7.26 10.74 3.42
CA LEU A 64 7.71 11.67 2.36
C LEU A 64 7.72 11.04 0.97
N SER A 65 7.40 9.78 0.85
CA SER A 65 7.12 9.06 -0.40
C SER A 65 6.17 7.91 -0.11
N GLU A 66 5.57 7.36 -1.16
CA GLU A 66 4.90 6.07 -1.02
C GLU A 66 5.89 4.99 -0.60
N SER A 67 5.43 4.05 0.20
CA SER A 67 6.22 2.88 0.55
C SER A 67 6.64 2.13 -0.73
N LYS A 68 7.91 1.81 -0.83
CA LYS A 68 8.44 0.99 -1.94
C LYS A 68 8.27 -0.50 -1.66
N MET A 69 7.97 -0.86 -0.43
CA MET A 69 7.71 -2.20 0.03
C MET A 69 6.99 -2.11 1.36
N LEU A 70 5.68 -2.34 1.34
CA LEU A 70 4.90 -2.57 2.54
C LEU A 70 4.42 -4.02 2.50
N SER A 71 4.89 -4.83 3.43
CA SER A 71 4.49 -6.24 3.49
C SER A 71 4.12 -6.68 4.89
N MET A 72 3.14 -7.59 4.97
CA MET A 72 2.68 -8.23 6.20
C MET A 72 2.82 -9.75 6.05
N ARG A 73 3.66 -10.39 6.87
CA ARG A 73 4.01 -11.82 6.71
C ARG A 73 4.55 -12.18 5.33
N GLY A 74 4.98 -11.19 4.52
CA GLY A 74 5.41 -11.35 3.14
C GLY A 74 4.30 -11.20 2.10
N PHE A 75 3.05 -10.97 2.51
CA PHE A 75 2.01 -10.49 1.60
C PHE A 75 2.26 -9.02 1.28
N GLU A 76 2.20 -8.69 0.00
CA GLU A 76 2.44 -7.34 -0.51
C GLU A 76 1.15 -6.50 -0.52
N ASP A 77 1.28 -5.19 -0.77
CA ASP A 77 0.13 -4.31 -0.94
C ASP A 77 -0.74 -4.81 -2.11
N GLY A 78 -2.06 -4.87 -1.89
CA GLY A 78 -3.03 -5.54 -2.76
C GLY A 78 -3.31 -6.99 -2.38
N GLN A 79 -2.53 -7.63 -1.48
CA GLN A 79 -2.79 -8.97 -0.95
C GLN A 79 -3.32 -8.98 0.49
N TYR A 80 -3.39 -7.84 1.13
CA TYR A 80 -4.06 -7.61 2.41
C TYR A 80 -5.02 -6.42 2.30
N ASN A 81 -5.98 -6.37 3.18
CA ASN A 81 -6.99 -5.32 3.19
C ASN A 81 -6.50 -4.09 3.98
N VAL A 82 -6.85 -2.89 3.53
CA VAL A 82 -6.72 -1.68 4.33
C VAL A 82 -8.09 -1.04 4.48
N THR A 83 -8.45 -0.70 5.71
CA THR A 83 -9.76 -0.10 5.99
C THR A 83 -9.62 1.23 6.73
N TYR A 84 -10.54 2.15 6.48
CA TYR A 84 -10.70 3.37 7.25
C TYR A 84 -12.04 3.35 7.99
N ASP A 85 -12.00 3.32 9.33
CA ASP A 85 -13.16 3.06 10.18
C ASP A 85 -13.94 1.77 9.81
N GLY A 86 -13.23 0.75 9.29
CA GLY A 86 -13.80 -0.52 8.84
C GLY A 86 -14.48 -0.47 7.47
N ILE A 87 -14.26 0.58 6.68
CA ILE A 87 -14.64 0.67 5.27
C ILE A 87 -13.40 0.34 4.45
N PRO A 88 -13.42 -0.71 3.61
CA PRO A 88 -12.32 -1.01 2.69
C PRO A 88 -12.15 0.08 1.65
N PHE A 89 -10.93 0.30 1.19
CA PHE A 89 -10.64 1.15 0.04
C PHE A 89 -9.42 0.61 -0.70
N GLY A 90 -9.33 0.85 -1.99
CA GLY A 90 -8.21 0.39 -2.81
C GLY A 90 -8.28 0.94 -4.22
N ASP A 91 -7.21 0.74 -4.99
CA ASP A 91 -7.17 1.06 -6.41
C ASP A 91 -7.92 -0.02 -7.20
N ALA A 92 -8.87 0.39 -8.03
CA ALA A 92 -9.66 -0.49 -8.91
C ALA A 92 -8.79 -1.34 -9.87
N ASN A 93 -7.56 -0.94 -10.12
CA ASN A 93 -6.67 -1.64 -11.02
C ASN A 93 -5.84 -2.75 -10.36
N GLY A 94 -5.45 -2.56 -9.08
CA GLY A 94 -4.50 -3.44 -8.42
C GLY A 94 -4.78 -3.66 -6.94
N GLN A 95 -5.90 -3.18 -6.43
CA GLN A 95 -6.27 -3.24 -5.00
C GLN A 95 -5.19 -2.66 -4.06
N THR A 96 -4.28 -1.83 -4.59
CA THR A 96 -3.21 -1.18 -3.83
C THR A 96 -3.72 0.09 -3.15
N HIS A 97 -3.04 0.55 -2.10
CA HIS A 97 -3.60 1.56 -1.19
C HIS A 97 -2.88 2.91 -1.22
N HIS A 98 -1.78 3.04 -1.97
CA HIS A 98 -1.05 4.32 -2.14
C HIS A 98 -0.79 5.06 -0.82
N THR A 99 0.14 4.57 -0.01
CA THR A 99 0.28 4.84 1.43
C THR A 99 0.23 6.32 1.84
N THR A 100 0.77 7.23 1.03
CA THR A 100 0.77 8.68 1.35
C THR A 100 -0.45 9.43 0.84
N SER A 101 -1.33 8.78 0.03
CA SER A 101 -2.37 9.48 -0.74
C SER A 101 -3.59 9.86 0.08
N TYR A 102 -3.99 9.05 1.09
CA TYR A 102 -5.24 9.24 1.81
C TYR A 102 -5.07 9.78 3.21
N PHE A 103 -4.34 9.08 4.09
CA PHE A 103 -4.41 9.30 5.55
C PHE A 103 -3.03 9.54 6.17
N PRO A 104 -2.57 10.80 6.30
CA PRO A 104 -1.39 11.10 7.09
C PRO A 104 -1.65 10.83 8.59
N ALA A 105 -0.61 10.55 9.35
CA ALA A 105 -0.69 10.21 10.78
C ALA A 105 -1.51 11.19 11.62
N LYS A 106 -1.60 12.46 11.20
CA LYS A 106 -2.34 13.51 11.94
C LYS A 106 -3.85 13.30 11.96
N VAL A 107 -4.41 12.61 10.99
CA VAL A 107 -5.85 12.30 10.90
C VAL A 107 -6.18 10.89 11.42
N ILE A 108 -5.18 10.14 11.85
CA ILE A 108 -5.30 8.78 12.41
C ILE A 108 -5.42 8.87 13.93
N GLY A 109 -6.44 8.20 14.46
CA GLY A 109 -6.69 8.07 15.90
C GLY A 109 -5.99 6.86 16.51
N SER A 110 -6.01 5.74 15.83
CA SER A 110 -5.30 4.50 16.18
C SER A 110 -5.25 3.58 14.97
N GLU A 111 -4.44 2.55 15.06
CA GLU A 111 -4.30 1.56 13.99
C GLU A 111 -4.38 0.15 14.57
N VAL A 112 -5.04 -0.74 13.85
CA VAL A 112 -5.20 -2.14 14.22
C VAL A 112 -4.60 -3.00 13.11
N ILE A 113 -3.58 -3.77 13.43
CA ILE A 113 -2.95 -4.70 12.51
C ILE A 113 -3.47 -6.09 12.83
N ASP A 114 -4.25 -6.63 11.93
CA ASP A 114 -4.75 -7.99 12.00
C ASP A 114 -3.99 -8.87 11.00
N ARG A 115 -3.37 -9.94 11.52
CA ARG A 115 -2.50 -10.81 10.75
C ARG A 115 -3.18 -12.11 10.32
N GLY A 116 -4.48 -12.06 10.12
CA GLY A 116 -5.31 -13.17 9.64
C GLY A 116 -6.40 -12.71 8.69
N PRO A 117 -7.14 -13.63 8.03
CA PRO A 117 -8.24 -13.26 7.14
C PRO A 117 -9.44 -12.61 7.87
N GLY A 118 -9.39 -12.50 9.20
CA GLY A 118 -10.45 -11.95 9.98
C GLY A 118 -11.63 -12.88 10.18
N THR A 119 -12.78 -12.30 10.50
CA THR A 119 -14.09 -12.93 10.66
C THR A 119 -14.95 -12.72 9.40
N ALA A 120 -16.18 -13.22 9.36
CA ALA A 120 -17.07 -12.94 8.24
C ALA A 120 -17.51 -11.47 8.18
N ALA A 121 -17.43 -10.73 9.29
CA ALA A 121 -17.73 -9.31 9.36
C ALA A 121 -16.59 -8.41 8.88
N ASP A 122 -15.39 -8.95 8.65
CA ASP A 122 -14.25 -8.24 8.06
C ASP A 122 -14.40 -8.27 6.54
N ILE A 123 -15.07 -7.23 6.04
CA ILE A 123 -15.36 -7.05 4.61
C ILE A 123 -14.15 -6.53 3.85
N GLY A 124 -14.08 -6.82 2.58
CA GLY A 124 -13.02 -6.39 1.66
C GLY A 124 -12.84 -7.35 0.50
N GLU A 125 -12.17 -6.88 -0.53
CA GLU A 125 -11.91 -7.66 -1.75
C GLU A 125 -10.67 -8.56 -1.59
N ASN A 126 -9.75 -8.17 -0.69
CA ASN A 126 -8.48 -8.86 -0.44
C ASN A 126 -8.29 -9.17 1.04
N THR A 127 -8.95 -10.20 1.54
CA THR A 127 -8.78 -10.70 2.91
C THR A 127 -7.68 -11.76 3.03
N PHE A 128 -6.89 -11.91 1.98
CA PHE A 128 -5.91 -12.97 1.74
C PHE A 128 -4.77 -12.98 2.78
N GLY A 129 -4.16 -11.82 3.04
CA GLY A 129 -2.97 -11.67 3.89
C GLY A 129 -3.22 -11.07 5.27
N GLY A 130 -4.45 -10.62 5.57
CA GLY A 130 -4.79 -9.90 6.78
C GLY A 130 -5.36 -8.51 6.54
N SER A 131 -5.33 -7.64 7.55
CA SER A 131 -5.79 -6.26 7.38
C SER A 131 -5.04 -5.23 8.21
N ILE A 132 -4.99 -3.98 7.69
CA ILE A 132 -4.58 -2.77 8.40
C ILE A 132 -5.81 -1.90 8.59
N GLY A 133 -6.34 -1.89 9.80
CA GLY A 133 -7.52 -1.11 10.18
C GLY A 133 -7.13 0.26 10.72
N ILE A 134 -7.34 1.32 9.94
CA ILE A 134 -7.11 2.70 10.34
C ILE A 134 -8.37 3.25 11.00
N LEU A 135 -8.27 3.72 12.22
CA LEU A 135 -9.36 4.39 12.90
C LEU A 135 -9.18 5.90 12.82
N SER A 136 -10.19 6.59 12.39
CA SER A 136 -10.18 8.04 12.23
C SER A 136 -10.04 8.75 13.58
N LYS A 137 -9.43 9.93 13.56
CA LYS A 137 -9.27 10.75 14.74
C LYS A 137 -10.60 11.30 15.24
N ASP A 138 -10.93 11.06 16.52
CA ASP A 138 -12.16 11.54 17.16
C ASP A 138 -12.02 12.99 17.66
N PRO A 139 -13.15 13.76 17.72
CA PRO A 139 -13.22 15.03 18.43
C PRO A 139 -12.91 14.85 19.92
N ARG A 140 -12.21 15.83 20.49
CA ARG A 140 -11.97 15.89 21.95
C ARG A 140 -13.24 16.29 22.70
N PRO A 141 -13.39 15.88 23.97
CA PRO A 141 -14.52 16.32 24.81
C PRO A 141 -14.42 17.80 25.22
N ASP A 142 -13.22 18.37 25.25
CA ASP A 142 -12.91 19.76 25.57
C ASP A 142 -12.65 20.59 24.30
N GLN A 143 -13.02 21.85 24.33
CA GLN A 143 -12.71 22.79 23.26
C GLN A 143 -11.19 23.05 23.23
N ALA A 144 -10.60 22.94 22.04
CA ALA A 144 -9.20 23.24 21.83
C ALA A 144 -8.90 23.67 20.40
N THR A 145 -7.95 24.55 20.22
CA THR A 145 -7.31 24.86 18.96
C THR A 145 -5.83 24.57 19.11
N VAL A 146 -5.30 23.72 18.22
CA VAL A 146 -3.87 23.34 18.24
C VAL A 146 -3.22 23.81 16.95
N LEU A 147 -2.19 24.64 17.09
CA LEU A 147 -1.30 25.05 16.00
C LEU A 147 0.03 24.33 16.19
N SER A 148 0.51 23.63 15.14
CA SER A 148 1.80 22.94 15.16
C SER A 148 2.63 23.34 13.96
N VAL A 149 3.93 23.50 14.17
CA VAL A 149 4.92 23.72 13.11
C VAL A 149 6.07 22.75 13.32
N THR A 150 6.46 22.10 12.22
CA THR A 150 7.61 21.20 12.19
C THR A 150 8.61 21.71 11.17
N ASP A 151 9.87 21.70 11.55
CA ASP A 151 11.05 21.91 10.71
C ASP A 151 11.92 20.65 10.76
N GLY A 152 12.45 20.21 9.63
CA GLY A 152 13.19 18.96 9.57
C GLY A 152 14.21 18.86 8.45
N SER A 153 14.87 17.73 8.37
CA SER A 153 15.83 17.42 7.31
C SER A 153 15.20 17.61 5.93
N TRP A 154 16.02 17.92 4.93
CA TRP A 154 15.64 18.12 3.52
C TRP A 154 14.62 19.25 3.33
N ASP A 155 14.85 20.39 4.01
CA ASP A 155 13.97 21.55 3.99
C ASP A 155 12.48 21.19 4.26
N THR A 156 12.27 20.14 5.06
CA THR A 156 10.91 19.70 5.41
C THR A 156 10.25 20.72 6.32
N PHE A 157 9.15 21.27 5.83
CA PHE A 157 8.24 22.12 6.59
C PHE A 157 6.87 21.48 6.66
N LEU A 158 6.29 21.40 7.87
CA LEU A 158 4.91 20.94 8.08
C LEU A 158 4.20 21.89 9.02
N GLY A 159 3.12 22.51 8.54
CA GLY A 159 2.20 23.33 9.32
C GLY A 159 0.87 22.61 9.53
N ASN A 160 0.33 22.63 10.76
CA ASN A 160 -0.93 21.99 11.06
C ASN A 160 -1.79 22.87 11.97
N LEU A 161 -3.07 23.03 11.59
CA LEU A 161 -4.11 23.65 12.40
C LEU A 161 -5.20 22.62 12.69
N GLU A 162 -5.52 22.42 13.96
CA GLU A 162 -6.58 21.52 14.40
C GLU A 162 -7.52 22.28 15.32
N VAL A 163 -8.82 22.18 15.07
CA VAL A 163 -9.88 22.80 15.86
C VAL A 163 -10.81 21.71 16.37
N ASN A 164 -10.95 21.63 17.70
CA ASN A 164 -11.90 20.79 18.40
C ASN A 164 -12.99 21.66 19.01
N SER A 165 -14.25 21.35 18.73
CA SER A 165 -15.38 22.09 19.29
C SER A 165 -15.60 21.82 20.79
N GLY A 166 -15.04 20.70 21.29
CA GLY A 166 -15.55 20.12 22.53
C GLY A 166 -17.00 19.62 22.37
N VAL A 167 -17.55 19.12 23.44
CA VAL A 167 -18.98 18.77 23.49
C VAL A 167 -19.83 20.03 23.50
N LEU A 168 -20.81 20.14 22.58
CA LEU A 168 -21.70 21.27 22.36
C LEU A 168 -23.10 20.98 22.96
N PRO A 169 -23.40 21.39 24.21
CA PRO A 169 -24.69 21.10 24.83
C PRO A 169 -25.88 21.69 24.07
N GLN A 170 -25.69 22.84 23.42
CA GLN A 170 -26.71 23.51 22.61
C GLN A 170 -27.07 22.75 21.33
N LEU A 171 -26.24 21.80 20.91
CA LEU A 171 -26.47 20.87 19.79
C LEU A 171 -26.68 19.44 20.29
N ASN A 172 -27.28 19.26 21.46
CA ASN A 172 -27.56 17.95 22.05
C ASN A 172 -26.32 17.07 22.26
N GLY A 173 -25.18 17.68 22.55
CA GLY A 173 -23.94 16.97 22.82
C GLY A 173 -23.12 16.62 21.57
N ALA A 174 -23.40 17.24 20.43
CA ALA A 174 -22.56 17.11 19.24
C ALA A 174 -21.13 17.56 19.50
N SER A 175 -20.21 17.04 18.73
CA SER A 175 -18.81 17.48 18.73
C SER A 175 -18.19 17.33 17.33
N PHE A 176 -17.17 18.14 17.03
CA PHE A 176 -16.42 17.99 15.80
C PHE A 176 -14.93 18.26 16.00
N VAL A 177 -14.14 17.72 15.12
CA VAL A 177 -12.75 18.09 14.88
C VAL A 177 -12.56 18.45 13.40
N ALA A 178 -11.81 19.52 13.15
CA ALA A 178 -11.37 19.91 11.80
C ALA A 178 -9.87 20.11 11.81
N THR A 179 -9.18 19.57 10.78
CA THR A 179 -7.73 19.68 10.66
C THR A 179 -7.36 20.13 9.25
N TYR A 180 -6.44 21.09 9.17
CA TYR A 180 -5.72 21.44 7.95
C TYR A 180 -4.24 21.20 8.16
N GLN A 181 -3.59 20.51 7.21
CA GLN A 181 -2.15 20.30 7.20
C GLN A 181 -1.57 20.69 5.83
N TYR A 182 -0.47 21.45 5.88
CA TYR A 182 0.40 21.71 4.73
C TYR A 182 1.77 21.14 4.99
N MET A 183 2.35 20.46 4.01
CA MET A 183 3.70 19.91 4.07
C MET A 183 4.43 20.14 2.75
N ASN A 184 5.72 20.47 2.84
CA ASN A 184 6.66 20.36 1.72
C ASN A 184 7.99 19.79 2.23
N SER A 185 8.72 19.13 1.33
CA SER A 185 10.04 18.57 1.58
C SER A 185 10.79 18.41 0.26
N ASP A 186 12.11 18.52 0.30
CA ASP A 186 12.97 18.17 -0.84
C ASP A 186 13.23 16.65 -0.93
N GLY A 187 12.89 15.87 0.13
CA GLY A 187 13.16 14.45 0.23
C GLY A 187 14.65 14.14 0.42
N TYR A 188 14.97 12.86 0.67
CA TYR A 188 16.34 12.42 0.90
C TYR A 188 17.16 12.33 -0.39
N ARG A 189 16.55 11.81 -1.45
CA ARG A 189 17.25 11.65 -2.74
C ARG A 189 17.20 12.95 -3.53
N THR A 190 18.11 13.10 -4.49
CA THR A 190 18.18 14.32 -5.31
C THR A 190 16.87 14.53 -6.07
N PHE A 191 16.35 15.76 -6.02
CA PHE A 191 15.12 16.21 -6.70
C PHE A 191 13.85 15.38 -6.41
N SER A 192 13.73 14.80 -5.22
CA SER A 192 12.56 14.04 -4.80
C SER A 192 11.53 14.90 -4.05
N TYR A 193 11.19 16.05 -4.60
CA TYR A 193 10.26 17.01 -3.97
C TYR A 193 8.91 16.40 -3.66
N LEU A 194 8.35 16.81 -2.52
CA LEU A 194 6.97 16.51 -2.15
C LEU A 194 6.27 17.72 -1.58
N GLN A 195 5.04 17.98 -2.02
CA GLN A 195 4.10 18.94 -1.45
C GLN A 195 2.76 18.28 -1.21
N ARG A 196 2.17 18.47 0.00
CA ARG A 196 0.88 17.90 0.37
C ARG A 196 0.00 18.89 1.10
N ASN A 197 -1.28 18.94 0.74
CA ASN A 197 -2.34 19.60 1.48
C ASN A 197 -3.36 18.56 1.92
N THR A 198 -3.68 18.53 3.21
CA THR A 198 -4.67 17.63 3.80
C THR A 198 -5.75 18.42 4.51
N TYR A 199 -6.99 18.07 4.27
CA TYR A 199 -8.17 18.58 4.97
C TYR A 199 -8.92 17.41 5.58
N TYR A 200 -9.22 17.50 6.85
CA TYR A 200 -9.95 16.46 7.57
C TYR A 200 -11.04 17.07 8.43
N PHE A 201 -12.17 16.38 8.48
CA PHE A 201 -13.32 16.75 9.31
C PHE A 201 -14.02 15.50 9.84
N LYS A 202 -14.33 15.49 11.15
CA LYS A 202 -15.21 14.49 11.74
C LYS A 202 -16.21 15.16 12.66
N TYR A 203 -17.47 14.80 12.50
CA TYR A 203 -18.60 15.26 13.29
C TYR A 203 -19.32 14.07 13.93
N LEU A 204 -19.59 14.19 15.21
CA LEU A 204 -20.33 13.21 16.00
C LEU A 204 -21.60 13.86 16.53
N GLN A 205 -22.77 13.28 16.26
CA GLN A 205 -24.07 13.72 16.74
C GLN A 205 -24.76 12.62 17.52
N PRO A 206 -24.83 12.69 18.86
CA PRO A 206 -25.70 11.84 19.62
C PRO A 206 -27.18 12.06 19.23
N LEU A 207 -27.90 10.99 18.92
CA LEU A 207 -29.33 10.97 18.64
C LEU A 207 -30.04 10.32 19.84
N GLY A 208 -30.22 11.09 20.90
CA GLY A 208 -30.65 10.61 22.20
C GLY A 208 -29.59 9.74 22.87
N GLN A 209 -30.00 8.69 23.61
CA GLN A 209 -29.10 7.80 24.36
C GLN A 209 -28.71 6.54 23.58
N ASN A 210 -29.39 6.29 22.47
CA ASN A 210 -29.35 5.00 21.81
C ASN A 210 -28.74 5.02 20.40
N ALA A 211 -28.44 6.21 19.86
CA ALA A 211 -27.88 6.31 18.52
C ALA A 211 -26.82 7.40 18.41
N MET A 212 -25.88 7.19 17.50
CA MET A 212 -24.81 8.11 17.14
C MET A 212 -24.75 8.22 15.63
N LEU A 213 -24.87 9.46 15.12
CA LEU A 213 -24.57 9.78 13.74
C LEU A 213 -23.11 10.26 13.67
N THR A 214 -22.38 9.74 12.71
CA THR A 214 -21.00 10.12 12.40
C THR A 214 -20.93 10.64 10.98
N VAL A 215 -20.21 11.75 10.77
CA VAL A 215 -19.87 12.24 9.43
C VAL A 215 -18.36 12.44 9.39
N VAL A 216 -17.70 11.87 8.38
CA VAL A 216 -16.26 12.00 8.15
C VAL A 216 -16.04 12.49 6.73
N GLY A 217 -15.05 13.37 6.57
CA GLY A 217 -14.53 13.79 5.28
C GLY A 217 -13.04 14.01 5.37
N ASN A 218 -12.32 13.52 4.40
CA ASN A 218 -10.88 13.70 4.23
C ASN A 218 -10.56 14.01 2.78
N TYR A 219 -9.68 14.98 2.53
CA TYR A 219 -9.21 15.33 1.20
C TYR A 219 -7.72 15.61 1.21
N ASN A 220 -7.01 15.01 0.28
CA ASN A 220 -5.58 15.23 0.04
C ASN A 220 -5.32 15.68 -1.39
N ASN A 221 -4.37 16.60 -1.53
CA ASN A 221 -3.77 16.96 -2.81
C ASN A 221 -2.24 16.89 -2.64
N ILE A 222 -1.59 16.06 -3.45
CA ILE A 222 -0.16 15.77 -3.35
C ILE A 222 0.46 15.98 -4.72
N LYS A 223 1.60 16.68 -4.74
CA LYS A 223 2.51 16.71 -5.89
C LYS A 223 3.88 16.27 -5.43
N PHE A 224 4.47 15.32 -6.13
CA PHE A 224 5.80 14.83 -5.78
C PHE A 224 6.55 14.31 -7.01
N ASN A 225 7.88 14.35 -6.92
CA ASN A 225 8.74 13.62 -7.83
C ASN A 225 8.97 12.21 -7.24
N ASN A 226 8.96 11.20 -8.09
CA ASN A 226 9.02 9.81 -7.65
C ASN A 226 10.25 9.10 -8.25
N PRO A 227 11.45 9.28 -7.66
CA PRO A 227 12.63 8.58 -8.12
C PRO A 227 12.42 7.06 -8.07
N GLY A 228 12.81 6.38 -9.13
CA GLY A 228 12.84 4.93 -9.21
C GLY A 228 13.90 4.30 -8.28
N THR A 229 14.11 3.00 -8.42
CA THR A 229 15.26 2.30 -7.81
C THR A 229 16.56 2.76 -8.46
N VAL A 230 17.68 2.59 -7.75
CA VAL A 230 19.02 2.95 -8.25
C VAL A 230 19.89 1.72 -8.37
N THR A 231 20.63 1.61 -9.47
CA THR A 231 21.57 0.52 -9.67
C THR A 231 22.85 0.73 -8.86
N GLN A 232 23.57 -0.33 -8.61
CA GLN A 232 24.89 -0.21 -7.95
C GLN A 232 25.85 0.65 -8.79
N ALA A 233 25.73 0.62 -10.12
CA ALA A 233 26.52 1.47 -11.00
C ALA A 233 26.21 2.97 -10.78
N GLN A 234 24.93 3.35 -10.73
CA GLN A 234 24.51 4.73 -10.46
C GLN A 234 24.94 5.19 -9.05
N ILE A 235 24.80 4.33 -8.03
CA ILE A 235 25.29 4.64 -6.67
C ILE A 235 26.79 4.95 -6.67
N ASN A 236 27.57 4.18 -7.42
CA ASN A 236 29.01 4.38 -7.51
C ASN A 236 29.40 5.65 -8.30
N ALA A 237 28.61 6.02 -9.31
CA ALA A 237 28.87 7.17 -10.16
C ALA A 237 28.39 8.50 -9.56
N TYR A 238 27.18 8.52 -9.02
CA TYR A 238 26.48 9.75 -8.61
C TYR A 238 26.30 9.88 -7.10
N GLY A 239 26.58 8.84 -6.35
CA GLY A 239 26.41 8.81 -4.91
C GLY A 239 25.13 8.10 -4.47
N ARG A 240 25.10 7.78 -3.18
CA ARG A 240 24.07 6.97 -2.56
C ARG A 240 22.67 7.59 -2.59
N ASN A 241 22.59 8.91 -2.49
CA ASN A 241 21.32 9.66 -2.50
C ASN A 241 20.89 10.10 -3.89
N PHE A 242 21.46 9.50 -4.93
CA PHE A 242 21.00 9.75 -6.30
C PHE A 242 19.51 9.35 -6.42
N GLY A 243 18.74 10.21 -7.03
CA GLY A 243 17.31 10.02 -7.30
C GLY A 243 17.00 10.46 -8.70
N LEU A 244 16.73 11.74 -8.87
CA LEU A 244 16.55 12.39 -10.17
C LEU A 244 17.67 13.42 -10.37
N ASP A 245 17.81 13.93 -11.60
CA ASP A 245 18.78 14.93 -11.95
C ASP A 245 18.15 16.17 -12.60
N ASN A 246 18.99 17.11 -13.03
CA ASN A 246 18.59 18.35 -13.69
C ASN A 246 19.20 18.44 -15.11
N ASN A 247 19.38 17.30 -15.76
CA ASN A 247 19.89 17.24 -17.13
C ASN A 247 18.81 16.69 -18.08
N PRO A 248 18.18 17.49 -18.94
CA PRO A 248 17.13 17.03 -19.83
C PRO A 248 17.60 16.02 -20.90
N PHE A 249 18.91 15.84 -21.04
CA PHE A 249 19.52 14.93 -22.01
C PHE A 249 20.25 13.76 -21.32
N ASP A 250 19.90 13.49 -20.08
CA ASP A 250 20.49 12.36 -19.37
C ASP A 250 19.96 11.03 -19.94
N PRO A 251 20.85 10.12 -20.34
CA PRO A 251 20.43 8.82 -20.88
C PRO A 251 19.77 7.90 -19.84
N ASN A 252 19.80 8.26 -18.56
CA ASN A 252 19.11 7.50 -17.51
C ASN A 252 17.66 7.97 -17.29
N GLU A 253 17.19 9.00 -18.02
CA GLU A 253 15.82 9.52 -17.95
C GLU A 253 15.39 10.04 -16.58
N ASP A 254 16.33 10.54 -15.83
CA ASP A 254 16.12 11.00 -14.46
C ASP A 254 15.86 12.52 -14.36
N TYR A 255 15.48 13.20 -15.46
CA TYR A 255 15.23 14.63 -15.47
C TYR A 255 13.99 14.99 -14.65
N TYR A 256 14.18 15.62 -13.49
CA TYR A 256 13.12 15.79 -12.48
C TYR A 256 11.89 16.58 -12.96
N PRO A 257 11.96 17.59 -13.86
CA PRO A 257 10.77 18.29 -14.31
C PRO A 257 9.81 17.45 -15.14
N TYR A 258 10.29 16.33 -15.72
CA TYR A 258 9.47 15.39 -16.48
C TYR A 258 9.04 14.17 -15.67
N ASN A 259 9.56 14.01 -14.45
CA ASN A 259 9.26 12.88 -13.56
C ASN A 259 8.54 13.33 -12.30
N TYR A 260 7.23 13.49 -12.37
CA TYR A 260 6.43 13.86 -11.21
C TYR A 260 5.05 13.21 -11.26
N GLN A 261 4.42 13.14 -10.12
CA GLN A 261 3.04 12.69 -9.96
C GLN A 261 2.24 13.77 -9.25
N GLN A 262 1.01 13.96 -9.68
CA GLN A 262 0.03 14.77 -8.98
C GLN A 262 -1.16 13.90 -8.63
N LYS A 263 -1.44 13.78 -7.33
CA LYS A 263 -2.51 12.93 -6.81
C LYS A 263 -3.55 13.76 -6.08
N GLN A 264 -4.80 13.37 -6.26
CA GLN A 264 -5.93 13.88 -5.50
C GLN A 264 -6.70 12.68 -4.94
N ALA A 265 -6.97 12.70 -3.64
CA ALA A 265 -7.73 11.66 -2.99
C ALA A 265 -8.73 12.28 -2.01
N ASP A 266 -9.96 11.80 -2.04
CA ASP A 266 -10.97 12.11 -1.03
C ASP A 266 -11.57 10.83 -0.43
N PHE A 267 -12.12 10.94 0.78
CA PHE A 267 -12.80 9.84 1.46
C PHE A 267 -13.85 10.40 2.41
N GLU A 268 -15.12 10.10 2.16
CA GLU A 268 -16.25 10.58 2.97
C GLU A 268 -17.18 9.44 3.35
N TYR A 269 -17.74 9.52 4.56
CA TYR A 269 -18.85 8.66 4.92
C TYR A 269 -19.82 9.32 5.90
N ILE A 270 -21.06 8.83 5.86
CA ILE A 270 -22.08 9.06 6.88
C ILE A 270 -22.39 7.72 7.53
N GLY A 271 -22.22 7.63 8.85
CA GLY A 271 -22.46 6.40 9.60
C GLY A 271 -23.52 6.57 10.68
N LEU A 272 -24.34 5.57 10.88
CA LEU A 272 -25.33 5.47 11.94
C LEU A 272 -25.13 4.22 12.77
N LYS A 273 -24.80 4.38 14.04
CA LYS A 273 -24.83 3.29 15.02
C LYS A 273 -26.02 3.49 15.94
N ALA A 274 -26.90 2.50 16.07
CA ALA A 274 -28.11 2.61 16.86
C ALA A 274 -28.46 1.32 17.61
N LYS A 275 -28.96 1.47 18.86
CA LYS A 275 -29.62 0.38 19.62
C LYS A 275 -31.12 0.51 19.36
N LEU A 276 -31.69 -0.46 18.61
CA LEU A 276 -33.09 -0.45 18.19
C LEU A 276 -34.06 -1.03 19.23
N GLY A 277 -33.56 -1.53 20.36
CA GLY A 277 -34.33 -2.23 21.39
C GLY A 277 -34.31 -3.75 21.22
N SER A 278 -34.82 -4.47 22.22
CA SER A 278 -34.84 -5.95 22.22
C SER A 278 -33.47 -6.63 21.95
N GLY A 279 -32.37 -5.95 22.33
CA GLY A 279 -31.00 -6.46 22.08
C GLY A 279 -30.50 -6.30 20.64
N ILE A 280 -31.25 -5.63 19.77
CA ILE A 280 -30.83 -5.40 18.38
C ILE A 280 -30.00 -4.10 18.30
N ALA A 281 -28.87 -4.16 17.62
CA ALA A 281 -28.07 -3.00 17.25
C ALA A 281 -27.87 -2.93 15.73
N LEU A 282 -27.84 -1.70 15.22
CA LEU A 282 -27.60 -1.35 13.82
C LEU A 282 -26.24 -0.68 13.71
N ASN A 283 -25.49 -1.01 12.67
CA ASN A 283 -24.34 -0.27 12.20
C ASN A 283 -24.46 -0.13 10.68
N ASP A 284 -24.54 1.12 10.24
CA ASP A 284 -24.77 1.47 8.84
C ASP A 284 -23.79 2.56 8.42
N LYS A 285 -23.19 2.44 7.22
CA LYS A 285 -22.25 3.42 6.67
C LYS A 285 -22.39 3.51 5.16
N ALA A 286 -22.92 4.62 4.69
CA ALA A 286 -22.87 4.99 3.28
C ALA A 286 -21.63 5.86 3.02
N TYR A 287 -20.85 5.53 1.99
CA TYR A 287 -19.56 6.16 1.75
C TYR A 287 -19.25 6.38 0.27
N THR A 288 -18.26 7.23 0.04
CA THR A 288 -17.61 7.40 -1.27
C THR A 288 -16.14 7.69 -1.06
N TYR A 289 -15.30 7.29 -2.00
CA TYR A 289 -13.93 7.75 -2.09
C TYR A 289 -13.51 7.95 -3.53
N TYR A 290 -12.55 8.82 -3.73
CA TYR A 290 -11.99 9.18 -5.04
C TYR A 290 -10.47 9.16 -4.97
N TYR A 291 -9.88 8.78 -6.08
CA TYR A 291 -8.47 8.90 -6.32
C TYR A 291 -8.23 9.31 -7.77
N ASN A 292 -7.25 10.15 -7.97
CA ASN A 292 -6.67 10.45 -9.27
C ASN A 292 -5.16 10.53 -9.15
N ASN A 293 -4.46 9.91 -10.07
CA ASN A 293 -3.02 10.01 -10.22
C ASN A 293 -2.68 10.41 -11.66
N ASP A 294 -2.32 11.67 -11.84
CA ASP A 294 -1.73 12.20 -13.07
C ASP A 294 -0.21 12.07 -12.94
N SER A 295 0.37 11.11 -13.67
CA SER A 295 1.78 10.73 -13.61
C SER A 295 2.48 11.11 -14.90
N HIS A 296 3.53 11.92 -14.77
CA HIS A 296 4.42 12.31 -15.84
C HIS A 296 5.75 11.57 -15.69
N GLU A 297 6.21 10.98 -16.79
CA GLU A 297 7.42 10.18 -16.81
C GLU A 297 8.25 10.53 -18.04
N ASN A 298 9.57 10.62 -17.88
CA ASN A 298 10.48 10.41 -18.98
C ASN A 298 10.35 8.93 -19.38
N SER A 299 10.43 8.65 -20.65
CA SER A 299 10.38 7.28 -21.14
C SER A 299 11.44 7.05 -22.19
N THR A 300 12.25 6.00 -21.98
CA THR A 300 13.16 5.47 -23.00
C THR A 300 12.41 4.87 -24.14
N ASP A 301 11.18 4.48 -23.94
CA ASP A 301 10.60 3.52 -24.83
C ASP A 301 9.09 3.56 -24.94
N PRO A 302 8.52 4.63 -25.38
CA PRO A 302 7.18 4.50 -25.94
C PRO A 302 7.18 3.66 -27.21
N VAL A 303 8.33 3.45 -27.87
CA VAL A 303 8.45 2.71 -29.14
C VAL A 303 9.65 1.77 -29.14
N ALA A 304 9.94 1.15 -28.01
CA ALA A 304 10.98 0.14 -27.99
C ALA A 304 10.70 -0.93 -29.03
N GLY A 305 11.71 -1.22 -29.72
CA GLY A 305 11.61 -2.15 -30.84
C GLY A 305 11.31 -1.48 -32.17
N GLY A 306 11.14 -0.17 -32.23
CA GLY A 306 11.09 0.60 -33.48
C GLY A 306 10.03 0.22 -34.46
N THR A 307 9.10 -0.56 -34.02
CA THR A 307 7.99 -0.95 -34.82
C THR A 307 6.73 -0.49 -34.11
N THR A 308 6.37 0.76 -34.38
CA THR A 308 4.97 1.13 -34.36
C THR A 308 4.12 0.32 -33.37
N LYS A 309 4.56 0.21 -32.14
CA LYS A 309 3.67 -0.10 -31.04
C LYS A 309 2.51 0.90 -31.04
N PHE A 310 2.83 2.10 -31.56
CA PHE A 310 1.86 3.19 -31.78
C PHE A 310 1.74 3.49 -33.28
N PRO A 311 0.81 2.81 -33.96
CA PRO A 311 0.57 3.08 -35.37
C PRO A 311 0.23 4.57 -35.55
N GLY A 312 1.07 5.28 -36.25
CA GLY A 312 0.88 6.71 -36.50
C GLY A 312 1.89 7.63 -35.83
N THR A 313 2.66 7.18 -34.84
CA THR A 313 3.68 8.03 -34.22
C THR A 313 4.64 8.59 -35.25
N ASN A 314 5.14 7.78 -36.18
CA ASN A 314 6.00 8.25 -37.27
C ASN A 314 5.30 9.28 -38.18
N ALA A 315 4.00 9.16 -38.37
CA ALA A 315 3.24 10.12 -39.18
C ALA A 315 3.02 11.43 -38.43
N LEU A 316 2.93 11.36 -37.11
CA LEU A 316 2.78 12.55 -36.26
C LEU A 316 4.06 13.38 -36.25
N TYR A 317 5.19 12.77 -36.04
CA TYR A 317 6.49 13.46 -36.10
C TYR A 317 6.75 14.05 -37.47
N ALA A 318 6.33 13.38 -38.53
CA ALA A 318 6.41 13.93 -39.88
C ALA A 318 5.43 15.09 -40.10
N ALA A 319 4.29 15.13 -39.45
CA ALA A 319 3.31 16.20 -39.53
C ALA A 319 3.74 17.45 -38.77
N ASP A 320 4.50 17.33 -37.71
CA ASP A 320 5.07 18.45 -36.96
C ASP A 320 6.28 19.11 -37.63
N GLY A 321 6.64 18.65 -38.83
CA GLY A 321 7.74 19.25 -39.61
C GLY A 321 9.13 18.84 -39.11
N GLY A 322 9.19 17.97 -38.14
CA GLY A 322 10.40 17.24 -37.80
C GLY A 322 10.80 16.32 -38.92
N ALA A 323 12.05 15.97 -39.02
CA ALA A 323 12.48 14.89 -39.90
C ALA A 323 11.60 13.70 -39.52
N PRO A 324 11.07 12.99 -40.52
CA PRO A 324 10.28 11.83 -40.22
C PRO A 324 11.08 10.99 -39.24
N TYR A 325 10.51 10.67 -38.12
CA TYR A 325 11.07 9.79 -37.19
C TYR A 325 11.24 8.45 -37.87
N VAL A 326 12.06 8.51 -38.83
CA VAL A 326 12.57 7.31 -39.44
C VAL A 326 13.69 6.95 -38.53
N ASN A 327 13.31 6.35 -37.55
CA ASN A 327 14.21 5.67 -36.77
C ASN A 327 15.10 4.79 -37.62
N ASN A 328 16.28 5.25 -37.82
CA ASN A 328 17.32 4.44 -38.42
C ASN A 328 17.82 3.37 -37.42
N SER A 329 17.43 3.49 -36.19
CA SER A 329 17.57 2.49 -35.17
C SER A 329 16.17 2.03 -34.83
N PRO A 330 15.83 0.76 -35.06
CA PRO A 330 14.49 0.28 -34.86
C PRO A 330 14.00 0.40 -33.42
N ASN A 331 14.81 0.81 -32.48
CA ASN A 331 14.49 0.79 -31.07
C ASN A 331 14.54 2.15 -30.43
N THR A 332 14.71 3.23 -31.21
CA THR A 332 14.93 4.53 -30.64
C THR A 332 13.92 5.50 -31.20
N LEU A 333 13.24 6.16 -30.29
CA LEU A 333 12.55 7.39 -30.60
C LEU A 333 13.59 8.49 -30.72
N PRO A 334 13.40 9.46 -31.56
CA PRO A 334 14.25 10.63 -31.61
C PRO A 334 14.32 11.33 -30.29
N ASN A 335 13.32 11.30 -29.57
CA ASN A 335 13.15 12.04 -28.33
C ASN A 335 13.27 11.19 -27.10
N THR A 336 13.85 10.04 -27.20
CA THR A 336 14.28 9.32 -26.01
C THR A 336 15.68 9.80 -25.66
N GLY A 337 15.91 10.11 -24.44
CA GLY A 337 17.22 10.49 -23.93
C GLY A 337 18.31 9.42 -24.15
N GLU A 338 17.91 8.23 -24.54
CA GLU A 338 18.81 7.12 -24.88
C GLU A 338 19.40 7.22 -26.30
N ASP A 339 18.75 7.99 -27.17
CA ASP A 339 19.30 8.19 -28.49
C ASP A 339 20.58 8.97 -28.36
N GLU A 340 21.70 8.27 -28.41
CA GLU A 340 23.00 8.87 -28.59
C GLU A 340 22.95 9.90 -29.71
N PRO A 341 23.65 11.00 -29.59
CA PRO A 341 23.70 12.02 -30.60
C PRO A 341 23.90 11.39 -31.97
N SER A 342 22.92 11.52 -32.83
CA SER A 342 22.97 10.88 -34.14
C SER A 342 24.20 11.35 -34.89
N THR A 343 25.03 10.40 -35.21
CA THR A 343 26.17 10.66 -36.12
C THR A 343 25.71 11.15 -37.48
N SER A 344 24.41 11.12 -37.77
CA SER A 344 23.80 11.66 -39.00
C SER A 344 23.37 13.11 -38.88
N GLY A 345 23.53 13.75 -37.71
CA GLY A 345 23.20 15.17 -37.54
C GLY A 345 21.71 15.49 -37.47
N ILE A 346 20.89 14.48 -37.23
CA ILE A 346 19.46 14.66 -36.98
C ILE A 346 19.30 15.11 -35.54
N ALA A 347 18.75 16.29 -35.34
CA ALA A 347 18.55 16.90 -34.03
C ALA A 347 17.61 16.12 -33.09
N SER A 348 17.01 15.12 -33.62
CA SER A 348 16.05 14.25 -32.93
C SER A 348 16.61 13.46 -31.75
N ASN A 349 17.88 13.24 -31.68
CA ASN A 349 18.49 12.45 -30.59
C ASN A 349 18.70 13.26 -29.31
N ASP A 350 18.51 14.57 -29.39
CA ASP A 350 18.61 15.45 -28.23
C ASP A 350 17.22 15.76 -27.64
N ASP A 351 16.16 15.11 -28.15
CA ASP A 351 14.78 15.37 -27.78
C ASP A 351 14.27 14.26 -26.90
N PRO A 352 14.06 14.48 -25.60
CA PRO A 352 13.56 13.46 -24.69
C PRO A 352 12.10 13.13 -24.99
N GLY A 353 11.78 11.87 -25.01
CA GLY A 353 10.42 11.37 -24.99
C GLY A 353 9.85 11.31 -23.59
N GLY A 354 8.56 11.07 -23.49
CA GLY A 354 7.88 10.92 -22.23
C GLY A 354 6.50 10.32 -22.36
N ARG A 355 5.87 10.15 -21.23
CA ARG A 355 4.53 9.59 -21.12
C ARG A 355 3.74 10.26 -20.02
N ILE A 356 2.46 10.51 -20.25
CA ILE A 356 1.47 10.75 -19.20
C ILE A 356 0.66 9.48 -18.98
N LYS A 357 0.47 9.11 -17.71
CA LYS A 357 -0.51 8.14 -17.27
C LYS A 357 -1.49 8.80 -16.33
N ASP A 358 -2.78 8.61 -16.57
CA ASP A 358 -3.84 9.02 -15.66
C ASP A 358 -4.58 7.77 -15.17
N ASN A 359 -4.81 7.70 -13.88
CA ASN A 359 -5.62 6.67 -13.24
C ASN A 359 -6.56 7.34 -12.26
N ALA A 360 -7.82 7.45 -12.66
CA ALA A 360 -8.86 8.07 -11.85
C ALA A 360 -9.96 7.06 -11.54
N TYR A 361 -10.33 6.93 -10.26
CA TYR A 361 -11.48 6.11 -9.89
C TYR A 361 -12.31 6.76 -8.78
N ARG A 362 -13.61 6.46 -8.79
CA ARG A 362 -14.56 6.80 -7.74
C ARG A 362 -15.35 5.59 -7.32
N ALA A 363 -15.37 5.34 -6.02
CA ALA A 363 -16.18 4.33 -5.38
C ALA A 363 -17.42 4.93 -4.73
N LEU A 364 -18.49 4.15 -4.71
CA LEU A 364 -19.73 4.40 -3.97
C LEU A 364 -20.11 3.09 -3.28
N GLY A 365 -20.23 3.10 -1.97
CA GLY A 365 -20.56 1.88 -1.24
C GLY A 365 -21.41 2.08 -0.01
N ASP A 366 -21.92 0.96 0.49
CA ASP A 366 -22.72 0.89 1.69
C ASP A 366 -22.41 -0.38 2.48
N TYR A 367 -22.26 -0.22 3.77
CA TYR A 367 -22.08 -1.29 4.73
C TYR A 367 -23.20 -1.28 5.75
N LEU A 368 -24.03 -2.30 5.77
CA LEU A 368 -25.13 -2.45 6.72
C LEU A 368 -24.95 -3.72 7.55
N ALA A 369 -24.99 -3.59 8.86
CA ALA A 369 -24.93 -4.71 9.78
C ALA A 369 -25.98 -4.61 10.90
N LEU A 370 -26.58 -5.74 11.25
CA LEU A 370 -27.44 -5.92 12.39
C LEU A 370 -26.82 -6.94 13.33
N SER A 371 -26.80 -6.66 14.61
CA SER A 371 -26.46 -7.64 15.64
C SER A 371 -27.59 -7.78 16.65
N HIS A 372 -27.73 -8.98 17.21
CA HIS A 372 -28.70 -9.30 18.25
C HIS A 372 -28.02 -10.10 19.36
N GLY A 373 -28.35 -9.82 20.59
CA GLY A 373 -27.97 -10.64 21.73
C GLY A 373 -26.66 -10.28 22.42
N GLY A 374 -26.08 -9.11 22.19
CA GLY A 374 -24.76 -8.71 22.75
C GLY A 374 -24.58 -8.83 24.27
N ASP A 375 -25.67 -8.86 25.04
CA ASP A 375 -25.70 -9.08 26.50
C ASP A 375 -26.13 -10.54 26.89
N THR A 376 -26.24 -11.44 25.91
CA THR A 376 -26.63 -12.85 26.11
C THR A 376 -25.46 -13.79 25.82
N PRO A 377 -25.53 -15.08 26.20
CA PRO A 377 -24.52 -16.07 25.81
C PRO A 377 -24.43 -16.31 24.30
N LEU A 378 -25.40 -15.87 23.53
CA LEU A 378 -25.45 -16.00 22.09
C LEU A 378 -25.62 -14.59 21.46
N GLU A 379 -24.70 -14.21 20.60
CA GLU A 379 -24.81 -13.04 19.76
C GLU A 379 -24.83 -13.46 18.30
N GLU A 380 -25.77 -12.92 17.55
CA GLU A 380 -25.93 -13.14 16.11
C GLU A 380 -25.61 -11.84 15.37
N LYS A 381 -24.81 -11.93 14.30
CA LYS A 381 -24.55 -10.77 13.43
C LYS A 381 -24.88 -11.17 11.99
N VAL A 382 -25.54 -10.30 11.29
CA VAL A 382 -25.77 -10.42 9.85
C VAL A 382 -25.47 -9.06 9.22
N GLY A 383 -24.90 -9.08 8.05
CA GLY A 383 -24.64 -7.82 7.34
C GLY A 383 -24.43 -8.02 5.85
N VAL A 384 -24.29 -6.91 5.19
CA VAL A 384 -23.99 -6.85 3.77
C VAL A 384 -23.10 -5.65 3.49
N TRP A 385 -22.15 -5.87 2.62
CA TRP A 385 -21.37 -4.81 2.00
C TRP A 385 -21.59 -4.82 0.49
N GLY A 386 -21.80 -3.64 -0.08
CA GLY A 386 -21.90 -3.45 -1.52
C GLY A 386 -21.09 -2.24 -1.94
N GLU A 387 -20.32 -2.39 -3.02
CA GLU A 387 -19.52 -1.31 -3.60
C GLU A 387 -19.64 -1.31 -5.13
N TYR A 388 -19.60 -0.13 -5.68
CA TYR A 388 -19.48 0.11 -7.11
C TYR A 388 -18.34 1.09 -7.35
N VAL A 389 -17.36 0.68 -8.15
CA VAL A 389 -16.24 1.52 -8.54
C VAL A 389 -16.31 1.78 -10.04
N LYS A 390 -16.11 3.03 -10.41
CA LYS A 390 -15.84 3.42 -11.80
C LYS A 390 -14.42 3.95 -11.88
N ALA A 391 -13.62 3.35 -12.77
CA ALA A 391 -12.26 3.80 -13.06
C ALA A 391 -12.12 4.18 -14.53
N ASP A 392 -11.44 5.30 -14.77
CA ASP A 392 -11.03 5.75 -16.09
C ASP A 392 -9.49 5.80 -16.11
N ARG A 393 -8.86 5.09 -17.05
CA ARG A 393 -7.41 4.95 -17.14
C ARG A 393 -6.95 5.17 -18.55
N TYR A 394 -5.89 5.95 -18.70
CA TYR A 394 -5.26 6.13 -20.01
C TYR A 394 -3.78 6.45 -19.89
N ALA A 395 -3.05 6.21 -20.96
CA ALA A 395 -1.73 6.76 -21.15
C ALA A 395 -1.54 7.22 -22.60
N TYR A 396 -0.69 8.20 -22.77
CA TYR A 396 -0.27 8.68 -24.08
C TYR A 396 1.15 9.25 -24.04
N ASP A 397 1.81 9.20 -25.18
CA ASP A 397 3.16 9.67 -25.35
C ASP A 397 3.27 11.20 -25.36
N LEU A 398 4.43 11.67 -24.96
CA LEU A 398 4.81 13.06 -24.95
C LEU A 398 6.03 13.28 -25.82
N ASP A 399 6.10 14.47 -26.41
CA ASP A 399 7.29 14.96 -27.11
C ASP A 399 7.82 16.19 -26.38
N TYR A 400 9.00 16.04 -25.80
CA TYR A 400 9.70 17.13 -25.13
C TYR A 400 10.71 17.83 -26.04
N SER A 401 10.64 17.60 -27.37
CA SER A 401 11.55 18.27 -28.30
C SER A 401 11.49 19.78 -28.17
N PRO A 402 12.62 20.48 -28.24
CA PRO A 402 12.68 21.93 -28.22
C PRO A 402 11.82 22.58 -29.32
N ALA A 403 11.71 21.96 -30.47
CA ALA A 403 10.88 22.46 -31.57
C ALA A 403 9.39 22.40 -31.24
N TYR A 404 8.93 21.28 -30.63
CA TYR A 404 7.56 21.12 -30.20
C TYR A 404 7.21 22.05 -29.03
N LEU A 405 8.08 22.15 -28.02
CA LEU A 405 7.91 23.04 -26.88
C LEU A 405 7.86 24.51 -27.29
N ALA A 406 8.66 24.93 -28.28
CA ALA A 406 8.63 26.28 -28.80
C ALA A 406 7.35 26.61 -29.57
N ALA A 407 6.77 25.63 -30.26
CA ALA A 407 5.51 25.75 -30.97
C ALA A 407 4.27 25.68 -30.06
N ASN A 408 4.35 24.98 -28.95
CA ASN A 408 3.25 24.68 -28.03
C ASN A 408 3.66 24.93 -26.58
N PRO A 409 3.90 26.17 -26.16
CA PRO A 409 4.45 26.48 -24.84
C PRO A 409 3.48 26.13 -23.69
N GLU A 410 2.17 26.08 -23.95
CA GLU A 410 1.14 25.67 -22.98
C GLU A 410 0.96 24.15 -22.91
N TYR A 411 1.41 23.44 -23.92
CA TYR A 411 1.34 21.98 -24.02
C TYR A 411 2.74 21.45 -24.29
N ALA A 412 3.59 21.59 -23.32
CA ALA A 412 4.97 21.17 -23.41
C ALA A 412 5.17 19.73 -23.94
N TYR A 413 4.09 19.01 -24.30
CA TYR A 413 4.18 17.59 -24.41
C TYR A 413 2.99 16.87 -25.01
N THR A 414 1.83 17.52 -25.22
CA THR A 414 0.66 16.75 -25.70
C THR A 414 0.54 16.84 -27.21
N PHE A 415 0.49 15.71 -27.83
CA PHE A 415 0.19 15.58 -29.25
C PHE A 415 -1.28 15.85 -29.60
N GLY A 416 -1.99 16.59 -28.84
CA GLY A 416 -3.39 16.91 -29.06
C GLY A 416 -4.37 15.99 -28.33
N ALA A 417 -5.57 16.48 -28.18
CA ALA A 417 -6.61 15.73 -27.51
C ALA A 417 -7.08 14.56 -28.36
N PHE A 418 -7.30 13.44 -27.73
CA PHE A 418 -8.00 12.32 -28.32
C PHE A 418 -9.40 12.75 -28.75
N ASP A 419 -9.76 12.43 -29.99
CA ASP A 419 -11.10 12.65 -30.52
C ASP A 419 -11.86 11.32 -30.54
N PRO A 420 -12.72 11.06 -29.57
CA PRO A 420 -13.49 9.82 -29.51
C PRO A 420 -14.37 9.62 -30.75
N SER A 421 -14.72 10.69 -31.45
CA SER A 421 -15.56 10.63 -32.64
C SER A 421 -14.82 10.11 -33.88
N SER A 422 -13.48 10.14 -33.87
CA SER A 422 -12.67 9.69 -35.01
C SER A 422 -12.50 8.17 -35.09
N GLY A 423 -12.89 7.45 -34.05
CA GLY A 423 -12.67 6.01 -33.93
C GLY A 423 -11.20 5.66 -33.73
N TYR A 424 -10.92 4.69 -32.91
CA TYR A 424 -9.56 4.28 -32.50
C TYR A 424 -8.68 3.83 -33.67
N LYS A 425 -9.30 3.42 -34.78
CA LYS A 425 -8.60 2.92 -35.97
C LYS A 425 -8.05 4.02 -36.91
N ASN A 426 -8.39 5.27 -36.69
CA ASN A 426 -8.04 6.37 -37.59
C ASN A 426 -7.10 7.41 -36.96
N ASN A 427 -6.46 7.07 -35.86
CA ASN A 427 -5.54 7.97 -35.16
C ASN A 427 -4.15 8.08 -35.80
N ALA A 428 -4.01 7.73 -37.06
CA ALA A 428 -2.74 7.79 -37.78
C ALA A 428 -2.13 9.21 -37.87
N LEU A 429 -2.85 10.24 -37.42
CA LEU A 429 -2.41 11.64 -37.52
C LEU A 429 -2.63 12.42 -36.20
N LYS A 430 -3.04 11.76 -35.13
CA LYS A 430 -3.13 12.32 -33.79
C LYS A 430 -2.44 11.37 -32.84
N PRO A 431 -1.80 11.87 -31.80
CA PRO A 431 -1.21 10.98 -30.80
C PRO A 431 -2.29 10.04 -30.33
N GLY A 432 -2.03 8.79 -30.50
CA GLY A 432 -2.86 7.76 -29.98
C GLY A 432 -2.67 7.64 -28.47
N TYR A 433 -3.70 7.20 -27.78
CA TYR A 433 -3.48 6.62 -26.49
C TYR A 433 -2.60 5.37 -26.63
N GLU A 434 -1.67 5.19 -25.73
CA GLU A 434 -0.95 3.94 -25.53
C GLU A 434 -1.95 2.89 -25.02
N TRP A 435 -2.79 3.30 -24.07
CA TRP A 435 -3.99 2.58 -23.68
C TRP A 435 -5.12 3.52 -23.27
N LEU A 436 -6.36 3.03 -23.38
CA LEU A 436 -7.57 3.70 -22.92
C LEU A 436 -8.54 2.67 -22.40
N MET A 437 -8.92 2.77 -21.14
CA MET A 437 -9.70 1.76 -20.45
C MET A 437 -10.69 2.41 -19.50
N HIS A 438 -11.88 1.83 -19.47
CA HIS A 438 -12.93 2.10 -18.48
C HIS A 438 -13.22 0.80 -17.74
N VAL A 439 -13.12 0.84 -16.42
CA VAL A 439 -13.35 -0.31 -15.56
C VAL A 439 -14.51 -0.02 -14.62
N TYR A 440 -15.40 -0.99 -14.47
CA TYR A 440 -16.53 -0.91 -13.56
C TYR A 440 -16.54 -2.14 -12.67
N ASP A 441 -16.13 -1.96 -11.41
CA ASP A 441 -16.12 -3.03 -10.42
C ASP A 441 -17.41 -3.00 -9.61
N LYS A 442 -17.91 -4.17 -9.30
CA LYS A 442 -19.10 -4.37 -8.46
C LYS A 442 -18.83 -5.46 -7.46
N THR A 443 -18.91 -5.10 -6.19
CA THR A 443 -18.73 -6.04 -5.07
C THR A 443 -20.01 -6.17 -4.29
N PHE A 444 -20.34 -7.38 -3.88
CA PHE A 444 -21.44 -7.69 -3.01
C PHE A 444 -21.08 -8.82 -2.05
N GLN A 445 -21.02 -8.52 -0.75
CA GLN A 445 -20.59 -9.45 0.29
C GLN A 445 -21.63 -9.53 1.44
N PRO A 446 -22.66 -10.39 1.35
CA PRO A 446 -23.47 -10.74 2.51
C PRO A 446 -22.70 -11.67 3.45
N TYR A 447 -22.91 -11.52 4.77
CA TYR A 447 -22.29 -12.35 5.76
C TYR A 447 -23.20 -12.64 6.96
N ALA A 448 -22.85 -13.70 7.70
CA ALA A 448 -23.45 -14.03 8.98
C ALA A 448 -22.38 -14.58 9.94
N ASP A 449 -22.41 -14.09 11.17
CA ASP A 449 -21.58 -14.55 12.29
C ASP A 449 -22.44 -14.96 13.47
N LEU A 450 -21.98 -15.99 14.17
CA LEU A 450 -22.52 -16.46 15.42
C LEU A 450 -21.42 -16.47 16.49
N ILE A 451 -21.61 -15.70 17.56
CA ILE A 451 -20.72 -15.68 18.71
C ILE A 451 -21.41 -16.35 19.86
N TRP A 452 -20.85 -17.45 20.33
CA TRP A 452 -21.41 -18.26 21.40
C TRP A 452 -20.49 -18.34 22.63
N LYS A 453 -21.02 -18.00 23.80
CA LYS A 453 -20.32 -18.04 25.08
C LYS A 453 -20.99 -19.10 25.99
N PRO A 454 -20.74 -20.41 25.76
CA PRO A 454 -21.37 -21.48 26.54
C PRO A 454 -21.03 -21.41 28.02
N VAL A 455 -19.86 -20.91 28.34
CA VAL A 455 -19.40 -20.59 29.71
C VAL A 455 -18.61 -19.28 29.68
N PRO A 456 -18.51 -18.55 30.80
CA PRO A 456 -17.83 -17.24 30.82
C PRO A 456 -16.36 -17.26 30.35
N SER A 457 -15.70 -18.43 30.40
CA SER A 457 -14.30 -18.59 29.99
C SER A 457 -14.12 -19.02 28.54
N LEU A 458 -15.18 -19.31 27.80
CA LEU A 458 -15.07 -19.79 26.41
C LEU A 458 -15.94 -18.95 25.49
N THR A 459 -15.33 -18.36 24.51
CA THR A 459 -16.00 -17.71 23.38
C THR A 459 -15.70 -18.51 22.12
N ILE A 460 -16.73 -18.85 21.37
CA ILE A 460 -16.63 -19.49 20.05
C ILE A 460 -17.29 -18.56 19.05
N GLU A 461 -16.64 -18.34 17.94
CA GLU A 461 -17.19 -17.59 16.82
C GLU A 461 -17.11 -18.45 15.55
N ALA A 462 -18.18 -18.44 14.78
CA ALA A 462 -18.25 -19.12 13.50
C ALA A 462 -19.11 -18.31 12.54
N GLY A 463 -18.64 -18.13 11.34
CA GLY A 463 -19.35 -17.34 10.36
C GLY A 463 -19.03 -17.75 8.93
N ILE A 464 -19.74 -17.12 8.04
CA ILE A 464 -19.64 -17.32 6.61
C ILE A 464 -19.90 -16.02 5.89
N LYS A 465 -19.08 -15.71 4.90
CA LYS A 465 -19.23 -14.61 3.98
C LYS A 465 -19.30 -15.16 2.54
N ASP A 466 -20.22 -14.63 1.75
CA ASP A 466 -20.34 -14.93 0.32
C ASP A 466 -19.88 -13.70 -0.45
N SER A 467 -18.77 -13.83 -1.13
CA SER A 467 -18.13 -12.72 -1.83
C SER A 467 -18.34 -12.84 -3.32
N ASN A 468 -19.01 -11.84 -3.90
CA ASN A 468 -19.26 -11.75 -5.33
C ASN A 468 -18.59 -10.48 -5.85
N PHE A 469 -17.70 -10.65 -6.83
CA PHE A 469 -16.95 -9.58 -7.45
C PHE A 469 -17.09 -9.66 -8.97
N THR A 470 -17.35 -8.53 -9.61
CA THR A 470 -17.48 -8.45 -11.06
C THR A 470 -16.64 -7.29 -11.58
N ILE A 471 -15.77 -7.57 -12.54
CA ILE A 471 -15.04 -6.60 -13.34
C ILE A 471 -15.73 -6.51 -14.71
N ASP A 472 -16.10 -5.31 -15.11
CA ASP A 472 -16.67 -5.00 -16.42
C ASP A 472 -15.69 -4.07 -17.13
N LEU A 473 -14.92 -4.63 -18.08
CA LEU A 473 -13.82 -3.95 -18.77
C LEU A 473 -14.28 -3.45 -20.14
N GLU A 474 -14.15 -2.17 -20.36
CA GLU A 474 -14.30 -1.51 -21.65
C GLU A 474 -12.94 -0.90 -22.03
N ALA A 475 -12.08 -1.66 -22.69
CA ALA A 475 -10.77 -1.22 -23.14
C ALA A 475 -10.74 -1.08 -24.68
N PRO A 476 -11.08 0.10 -25.22
CA PRO A 476 -10.90 0.36 -26.64
C PRO A 476 -9.47 0.20 -27.13
N ILE A 477 -8.51 0.43 -26.23
CA ILE A 477 -7.09 0.16 -26.41
C ILE A 477 -6.61 -0.46 -25.07
N ASN A 478 -6.34 -1.75 -25.11
CA ASN A 478 -5.88 -2.48 -23.94
C ASN A 478 -4.40 -2.16 -23.62
N GLN A 479 -4.02 -2.15 -22.38
CA GLN A 479 -2.67 -1.83 -21.93
C GLN A 479 -1.62 -2.84 -22.41
N GLY A 480 -1.95 -4.13 -22.50
CA GLY A 480 -1.02 -5.16 -22.95
C GLY A 480 -0.93 -5.26 -24.48
N PRO A 481 -1.87 -5.98 -25.15
CA PRO A 481 -1.79 -6.24 -26.57
C PRO A 481 -2.25 -5.06 -27.44
N GLU A 482 -2.66 -3.94 -26.87
CA GLU A 482 -3.16 -2.73 -27.57
C GLU A 482 -4.36 -3.00 -28.52
N THR A 483 -5.01 -4.14 -28.36
CA THR A 483 -6.22 -4.51 -29.10
C THR A 483 -7.45 -4.20 -28.28
N PRO A 484 -8.62 -3.90 -28.90
CA PRO A 484 -9.84 -3.70 -28.14
C PRO A 484 -10.21 -4.93 -27.32
N ASP A 485 -10.48 -4.72 -26.04
CA ASP A 485 -11.02 -5.74 -25.14
C ASP A 485 -12.30 -5.21 -24.46
N PHE A 486 -13.38 -6.02 -24.52
CA PHE A 486 -14.66 -5.74 -23.91
C PHE A 486 -15.10 -7.02 -23.19
N SER A 487 -14.63 -7.18 -21.99
CA SER A 487 -14.77 -8.41 -21.21
C SER A 487 -15.53 -8.18 -19.92
N ASN A 488 -16.19 -9.21 -19.43
CA ASN A 488 -16.84 -9.22 -18.13
C ASN A 488 -16.41 -10.47 -17.37
N TYR A 489 -15.82 -10.25 -16.21
CA TYR A 489 -15.32 -11.31 -15.31
C TYR A 489 -16.15 -11.30 -14.04
N THR A 490 -16.64 -12.45 -13.62
CA THR A 490 -17.38 -12.59 -12.36
C THR A 490 -16.81 -13.72 -11.54
N TYR A 491 -16.50 -13.38 -10.28
CA TYR A 491 -15.95 -14.27 -9.28
C TYR A 491 -16.93 -14.42 -8.13
N THR A 492 -17.09 -15.63 -7.65
CA THR A 492 -17.94 -15.92 -6.49
C THR A 492 -17.22 -16.90 -5.56
N ASN A 493 -17.10 -16.53 -4.29
CA ASN A 493 -16.42 -17.35 -3.32
C ASN A 493 -17.10 -17.34 -1.96
N VAL A 494 -17.03 -18.46 -1.27
CA VAL A 494 -17.53 -18.61 0.10
C VAL A 494 -16.34 -18.67 1.04
N GLU A 495 -16.34 -17.79 2.04
CA GLU A 495 -15.30 -17.63 3.03
C GLU A 495 -15.83 -18.00 4.43
N PRO A 496 -15.73 -19.28 4.81
CA PRO A 496 -16.04 -19.69 6.18
C PRO A 496 -14.90 -19.35 7.13
N HIS A 497 -15.25 -19.04 8.38
CA HIS A 497 -14.29 -18.96 9.46
C HIS A 497 -14.80 -19.66 10.73
N PHE A 498 -13.86 -20.01 11.57
CA PHE A 498 -14.10 -20.54 12.91
C PHE A 498 -12.98 -20.05 13.83
N SER A 499 -13.35 -19.50 14.97
CA SER A 499 -12.42 -19.06 16.00
C SER A 499 -12.92 -19.46 17.38
N ALA A 500 -12.01 -19.68 18.31
CA ALA A 500 -12.36 -19.87 19.71
C ALA A 500 -11.29 -19.25 20.61
N ASN A 501 -11.75 -18.61 21.69
CA ASN A 501 -10.89 -18.09 22.75
C ASN A 501 -11.28 -18.72 24.08
N TYR A 502 -10.29 -19.21 24.80
CA TYR A 502 -10.46 -19.78 26.13
C TYR A 502 -9.67 -19.01 27.19
N ALA A 503 -10.36 -18.38 28.11
CA ALA A 503 -9.75 -17.72 29.27
C ALA A 503 -9.29 -18.79 30.28
N ILE A 504 -7.99 -19.08 30.32
CA ILE A 504 -7.36 -20.07 31.20
C ILE A 504 -7.37 -19.54 32.64
N THR A 505 -7.09 -18.24 32.79
CA THR A 505 -7.20 -17.46 34.01
C THR A 505 -7.73 -16.06 33.70
N PRO A 506 -8.09 -15.19 34.67
CA PRO A 506 -8.47 -13.80 34.37
C PRO A 506 -7.42 -12.98 33.65
N ASN A 507 -6.17 -13.45 33.64
CA ASN A 507 -5.03 -12.74 33.03
C ASN A 507 -4.37 -13.49 31.87
N TRP A 508 -4.92 -14.66 31.48
CA TRP A 508 -4.30 -15.52 30.48
C TRP A 508 -5.38 -16.20 29.64
N SER A 509 -5.29 -16.03 28.35
CA SER A 509 -6.15 -16.71 27.38
C SER A 509 -5.34 -17.38 26.26
N ALA A 510 -5.98 -18.32 25.59
CA ALA A 510 -5.47 -18.92 24.37
C ALA A 510 -6.59 -18.91 23.32
N TYR A 511 -6.20 -18.80 22.04
CA TYR A 511 -7.15 -18.79 20.94
C TYR A 511 -6.69 -19.68 19.79
N VAL A 512 -7.65 -20.11 19.01
CA VAL A 512 -7.43 -20.79 17.72
C VAL A 512 -8.27 -20.10 16.67
N GLN A 513 -7.75 -20.04 15.43
CA GLN A 513 -8.50 -19.57 14.27
C GLN A 513 -8.26 -20.55 13.11
N TRP A 514 -9.31 -20.78 12.37
CA TRP A 514 -9.32 -21.35 11.04
C TRP A 514 -10.18 -20.47 10.15
N ALA A 515 -9.59 -19.91 9.10
CA ALA A 515 -10.29 -18.98 8.23
C ALA A 515 -9.81 -19.13 6.78
N LYS A 516 -10.74 -18.93 5.85
CA LYS A 516 -10.45 -18.79 4.43
C LYS A 516 -10.43 -17.30 4.06
N GLY A 517 -9.38 -16.87 3.38
CA GLY A 517 -9.28 -15.57 2.76
C GLY A 517 -9.15 -15.68 1.25
N ILE A 518 -9.46 -14.61 0.54
CA ILE A 518 -9.40 -14.54 -0.93
C ILE A 518 -8.71 -13.25 -1.37
N ALA A 519 -8.19 -13.28 -2.61
CA ALA A 519 -7.88 -12.11 -3.42
C ALA A 519 -8.42 -12.37 -4.84
N TYR A 520 -9.11 -11.39 -5.40
CA TYR A 520 -9.58 -11.49 -6.76
C TYR A 520 -8.48 -11.14 -7.75
N PRO A 521 -8.43 -11.78 -8.94
CA PRO A 521 -7.62 -11.29 -10.04
C PRO A 521 -7.98 -9.83 -10.33
N ILE A 522 -6.95 -9.05 -10.57
CA ILE A 522 -7.10 -7.62 -10.88
C ILE A 522 -7.21 -7.41 -12.40
N VAL A 523 -7.64 -6.22 -12.79
CA VAL A 523 -7.79 -5.86 -14.22
C VAL A 523 -6.51 -6.14 -15.00
N THR A 524 -5.34 -5.75 -14.45
CA THR A 524 -4.05 -5.96 -15.12
C THR A 524 -3.72 -7.45 -15.31
N ASP A 525 -4.14 -8.32 -14.41
CA ASP A 525 -3.97 -9.77 -14.55
C ASP A 525 -4.79 -10.30 -15.73
N GLU A 526 -6.05 -9.88 -15.82
CA GLU A 526 -6.98 -10.34 -16.84
C GLU A 526 -6.64 -9.81 -18.25
N GLU A 527 -6.14 -8.57 -18.34
CA GLU A 527 -5.73 -7.94 -19.58
C GLU A 527 -4.53 -8.60 -20.25
N ASN A 528 -3.60 -9.09 -19.44
CA ASN A 528 -2.32 -9.63 -19.89
C ASN A 528 -2.30 -11.16 -19.94
N ILE A 529 -3.47 -11.81 -19.92
CA ILE A 529 -3.56 -13.24 -20.15
C ILE A 529 -3.26 -13.51 -21.63
N PRO A 530 -2.33 -14.42 -21.96
CA PRO A 530 -2.04 -14.77 -23.34
C PRO A 530 -3.29 -15.31 -24.05
N GLN A 531 -3.84 -14.56 -24.99
CA GLN A 531 -5.03 -14.93 -25.75
C GLN A 531 -4.74 -16.03 -26.80
N ASP A 532 -3.51 -16.15 -27.30
CA ASP A 532 -3.10 -17.20 -28.23
C ASP A 532 -2.12 -18.17 -27.56
N PRO A 533 -2.47 -19.48 -27.46
CA PRO A 533 -1.53 -20.50 -27.00
C PRO A 533 -0.21 -20.57 -27.80
N LYS A 534 -0.16 -19.94 -28.99
CA LYS A 534 1.06 -19.85 -29.79
C LYS A 534 2.07 -18.85 -29.24
N ASP A 535 1.63 -17.86 -28.48
CA ASP A 535 2.52 -16.84 -27.89
C ASP A 535 3.45 -17.45 -26.85
N LEU A 536 3.02 -18.55 -26.22
CA LEU A 536 3.86 -19.40 -25.36
C LEU A 536 4.37 -20.67 -26.05
N SER A 537 3.95 -20.95 -27.30
CA SER A 537 4.25 -22.22 -28.01
C SER A 537 5.68 -22.36 -28.53
N ALA A 538 6.50 -21.32 -28.44
CA ALA A 538 7.95 -21.44 -28.65
C ALA A 538 8.60 -22.51 -27.72
N THR A 539 7.91 -22.90 -26.66
CA THR A 539 8.32 -23.93 -25.71
C THR A 539 7.67 -25.30 -25.91
N GLY A 540 6.71 -25.42 -26.83
CA GLY A 540 6.01 -26.70 -27.12
C GLY A 540 4.98 -27.14 -26.09
N THR A 541 4.65 -26.31 -25.14
CA THR A 541 3.57 -26.54 -24.15
C THR A 541 2.33 -25.76 -24.56
N SER A 542 1.20 -26.44 -24.71
CA SER A 542 -0.09 -25.77 -24.93
C SER A 542 -0.60 -25.26 -23.57
N TYR A 543 -0.38 -24.00 -23.28
CA TYR A 543 -1.04 -23.30 -22.18
C TYR A 543 -2.39 -22.79 -22.70
N ASN A 544 -3.45 -23.18 -22.03
CA ASN A 544 -4.77 -22.58 -22.23
C ASN A 544 -5.10 -21.89 -20.92
N PRO A 545 -4.95 -20.57 -20.83
CA PRO A 545 -5.09 -19.85 -19.56
C PRO A 545 -6.47 -20.03 -18.96
N GLY A 546 -7.52 -20.19 -19.76
CA GLY A 546 -8.88 -20.04 -19.22
C GLY A 546 -8.98 -18.73 -18.43
N ASN A 547 -10.12 -18.39 -17.89
CA ASN A 547 -10.20 -17.28 -16.92
C ASN A 547 -9.38 -17.63 -15.68
N LEU A 548 -8.66 -16.63 -15.16
CA LEU A 548 -8.00 -16.75 -13.86
C LEU A 548 -9.03 -17.09 -12.77
N LYS A 549 -8.59 -17.76 -11.74
CA LYS A 549 -9.40 -18.04 -10.55
C LYS A 549 -8.94 -17.09 -9.45
N GLU A 550 -9.83 -16.86 -8.52
CA GLU A 550 -9.44 -16.19 -7.30
C GLU A 550 -8.28 -16.90 -6.61
N GLU A 551 -7.32 -16.15 -6.13
CA GLU A 551 -6.33 -16.63 -5.18
C GLU A 551 -7.02 -16.91 -3.85
N SER A 552 -6.61 -17.93 -3.14
CA SER A 552 -7.21 -18.24 -1.84
C SER A 552 -6.19 -18.68 -0.80
N THR A 553 -6.44 -18.32 0.44
CA THR A 553 -5.69 -18.82 1.60
C THR A 553 -6.59 -19.62 2.53
N ILE A 554 -6.00 -20.63 3.16
CA ILE A 554 -6.55 -21.27 4.34
C ILE A 554 -5.56 -21.10 5.47
N ASN A 555 -5.97 -20.37 6.48
CA ASN A 555 -5.17 -20.02 7.64
C ASN A 555 -5.51 -20.92 8.82
N TYR A 556 -4.48 -21.43 9.49
CA TYR A 556 -4.55 -22.12 10.77
C TYR A 556 -3.67 -21.35 11.75
N GLN A 557 -4.24 -20.86 12.83
CA GLN A 557 -3.54 -20.07 13.82
C GLN A 557 -3.83 -20.58 15.22
N LEU A 558 -2.82 -20.54 16.08
CA LEU A 558 -2.92 -20.84 17.49
C LEU A 558 -2.11 -19.83 18.26
N GLY A 559 -2.75 -19.11 19.16
CA GLY A 559 -2.06 -18.08 19.92
C GLY A 559 -2.49 -18.00 21.38
N THR A 560 -1.80 -17.14 22.12
CA THR A 560 -2.02 -16.94 23.54
C THR A 560 -1.72 -15.49 23.94
N VAL A 561 -2.55 -14.95 24.83
CA VAL A 561 -2.38 -13.60 25.38
C VAL A 561 -2.28 -13.68 26.90
N TYR A 562 -1.24 -13.05 27.46
CA TYR A 562 -1.08 -12.88 28.90
C TYR A 562 -1.04 -11.40 29.25
N LYS A 563 -1.95 -10.94 30.08
CA LYS A 563 -2.13 -9.51 30.40
C LYS A 563 -2.34 -9.26 31.87
N THR A 564 -1.55 -8.35 32.44
CA THR A 564 -1.63 -7.88 33.82
C THR A 564 -1.59 -6.34 33.83
N GLU A 565 -1.62 -5.71 35.01
CA GLU A 565 -1.44 -4.27 35.13
C GLU A 565 -0.07 -3.76 34.65
N ARG A 566 0.96 -4.61 34.61
CA ARG A 566 2.33 -4.26 34.27
C ARG A 566 2.92 -4.96 33.08
N PHE A 567 2.27 -6.00 32.59
CA PHE A 567 2.81 -6.84 31.53
C PHE A 567 1.70 -7.21 30.57
N ASN A 568 1.92 -7.02 29.29
CA ASN A 568 1.09 -7.47 28.20
C ASN A 568 1.97 -8.24 27.22
N ALA A 569 1.57 -9.44 26.84
CA ALA A 569 2.27 -10.24 25.85
C ALA A 569 1.30 -11.10 25.07
N ASP A 570 1.56 -11.27 23.79
CA ASP A 570 0.97 -12.33 22.99
C ASP A 570 2.03 -13.09 22.20
N ALA A 571 1.68 -14.28 21.77
CA ALA A 571 2.45 -15.08 20.85
C ALA A 571 1.54 -15.99 20.06
N ASP A 572 1.85 -16.19 18.79
CA ASP A 572 1.12 -17.10 17.94
C ASP A 572 2.05 -17.92 17.03
N VAL A 573 1.48 -19.01 16.53
CA VAL A 573 2.03 -19.81 15.45
C VAL A 573 1.00 -19.90 14.35
N TYR A 574 1.43 -19.81 13.09
CA TYR A 574 0.55 -19.88 11.95
C TYR A 574 1.03 -20.84 10.88
N LEU A 575 0.09 -21.38 10.14
CA LEU A 575 0.28 -22.13 8.91
C LEU A 575 -0.74 -21.66 7.89
N ILE A 576 -0.27 -21.19 6.76
CA ILE A 576 -1.10 -20.64 5.67
C ILE A 576 -0.89 -21.50 4.43
N ASN A 577 -1.97 -22.03 3.89
CA ASN A 577 -2.03 -22.69 2.61
C ASN A 577 -2.53 -21.70 1.57
N ILE A 578 -1.74 -21.40 0.55
CA ILE A 578 -2.08 -20.50 -0.56
C ILE A 578 -2.32 -21.34 -1.80
N ASP A 579 -3.42 -21.12 -2.48
CA ASP A 579 -3.80 -21.78 -3.73
C ASP A 579 -4.06 -20.74 -4.83
N ASN A 580 -3.81 -21.12 -6.08
CA ASN A 580 -4.00 -20.32 -7.31
C ASN A 580 -3.20 -19.00 -7.31
N LEU A 581 -2.00 -18.97 -6.74
CA LEU A 581 -1.18 -17.76 -6.67
C LEU A 581 -0.89 -17.22 -8.07
N VAL A 582 -1.30 -15.98 -8.34
CA VAL A 582 -0.98 -15.27 -9.58
C VAL A 582 0.50 -14.90 -9.58
N SER A 583 1.15 -15.14 -10.68
CA SER A 583 2.56 -14.88 -10.90
C SER A 583 2.79 -14.34 -12.30
N THR A 584 3.87 -13.64 -12.50
CA THR A 584 4.20 -13.00 -13.77
C THR A 584 5.44 -13.60 -14.40
N VAL A 585 5.51 -13.55 -15.72
CA VAL A 585 6.70 -13.87 -16.51
C VAL A 585 6.82 -12.86 -17.65
N THR A 586 8.05 -12.43 -17.95
CA THR A 586 8.28 -11.62 -19.16
C THR A 586 8.03 -12.47 -20.39
N ASP A 587 7.28 -11.95 -21.37
CA ASP A 587 7.03 -12.61 -22.64
C ASP A 587 8.37 -12.89 -23.35
N PRO A 588 8.69 -14.16 -23.65
CA PRO A 588 9.93 -14.48 -24.34
C PRO A 588 10.02 -13.92 -25.76
N ASN A 589 8.91 -13.48 -26.36
CA ASN A 589 8.85 -12.89 -27.71
C ASN A 589 8.84 -11.35 -27.66
N ASP A 590 8.46 -10.76 -26.55
CA ASP A 590 8.45 -9.32 -26.31
C ASP A 590 8.88 -9.01 -24.88
N SER A 591 10.11 -8.51 -24.72
CA SER A 591 10.69 -8.24 -23.38
C SER A 591 9.97 -7.14 -22.59
N ASN A 592 9.08 -6.40 -23.24
CA ASN A 592 8.30 -5.33 -22.64
C ASN A 592 6.92 -5.79 -22.17
N ASN A 593 6.53 -7.00 -22.55
CA ASN A 593 5.25 -7.57 -22.17
C ASN A 593 5.39 -8.54 -21.01
N VAL A 594 4.51 -8.41 -20.03
CA VAL A 594 4.45 -9.29 -18.84
C VAL A 594 3.22 -10.15 -18.97
N LEU A 595 3.41 -11.47 -18.96
CA LEU A 595 2.34 -12.45 -19.00
C LEU A 595 1.99 -12.92 -17.59
N TYR A 596 0.72 -13.04 -17.31
CA TYR A 596 0.20 -13.50 -16.05
C TYR A 596 -0.26 -14.97 -16.13
N PHE A 597 -0.01 -15.71 -15.08
CA PHE A 597 -0.39 -17.11 -14.97
C PHE A 597 -0.66 -17.51 -13.51
N GLN A 598 -1.39 -18.59 -13.31
CA GLN A 598 -1.62 -19.12 -11.96
C GLN A 598 -0.75 -20.33 -11.67
N SER A 599 -0.03 -20.25 -10.55
CA SER A 599 0.73 -21.37 -9.98
C SER A 599 -0.12 -22.15 -8.97
N LYS A 600 0.38 -23.30 -8.53
CA LYS A 600 -0.26 -24.09 -7.46
C LYS A 600 -0.24 -23.39 -6.11
N GLY A 601 0.45 -22.26 -6.00
CA GLY A 601 0.54 -21.48 -4.77
C GLY A 601 1.72 -21.85 -3.88
N ALA A 602 1.57 -21.59 -2.58
CA ALA A 602 2.64 -21.68 -1.60
C ALA A 602 2.16 -22.15 -0.23
N TRP A 603 3.12 -22.53 0.62
CA TRP A 603 2.95 -22.72 2.05
C TRP A 603 3.71 -21.66 2.80
N MET A 604 3.05 -20.99 3.75
CA MET A 604 3.71 -20.14 4.73
C MET A 604 3.53 -20.67 6.13
N SER A 605 4.54 -20.49 6.95
CA SER A 605 4.46 -20.82 8.37
C SER A 605 5.38 -19.91 9.17
N GLY A 606 5.01 -19.63 10.41
CA GLY A 606 5.84 -18.78 11.24
C GLY A 606 5.42 -18.80 12.71
N ILE A 607 6.19 -18.04 13.47
CA ILE A 607 5.98 -17.74 14.88
C ILE A 607 6.11 -16.25 15.05
N GLU A 608 5.17 -15.63 15.74
CA GLU A 608 5.20 -14.23 16.10
C GLU A 608 5.03 -14.07 17.62
N ALA A 609 5.63 -13.03 18.15
CA ALA A 609 5.43 -12.68 19.55
C ALA A 609 5.64 -11.18 19.75
N GLU A 610 4.88 -10.60 20.66
CA GLU A 610 5.10 -9.23 21.15
C GLU A 610 4.89 -9.16 22.66
N ALA A 611 5.60 -8.27 23.33
CA ALA A 611 5.47 -8.04 24.76
C ALA A 611 5.79 -6.60 25.14
N THR A 612 5.01 -6.06 26.07
CA THR A 612 5.28 -4.77 26.72
C THR A 612 5.29 -4.94 28.22
N CYS A 613 6.31 -4.35 28.88
CA CYS A 613 6.44 -4.38 30.34
C CYS A 613 6.52 -2.95 30.89
N TYR A 614 5.60 -2.59 31.77
CA TYR A 614 5.64 -1.35 32.52
C TYR A 614 6.52 -1.49 33.77
N LEU A 615 7.67 -0.81 33.74
CA LEU A 615 8.68 -0.87 34.82
C LEU A 615 8.34 0.09 36.00
N GLY A 616 7.34 0.97 35.79
CA GLY A 616 6.97 2.00 36.77
C GLY A 616 7.66 3.34 36.51
N GLY A 617 7.16 4.39 37.19
CA GLY A 617 7.73 5.72 37.06
C GLY A 617 7.56 6.38 35.69
N GLY A 618 6.68 5.85 34.85
CA GLY A 618 6.47 6.33 33.47
C GLY A 618 7.30 5.60 32.43
N LEU A 619 8.07 4.55 32.78
CA LEU A 619 8.92 3.80 31.87
C LEU A 619 8.27 2.45 31.50
N SER A 620 8.17 2.19 30.21
CA SER A 620 7.84 0.90 29.62
C SER A 620 8.94 0.44 28.68
N VAL A 621 9.08 -0.88 28.52
CA VAL A 621 9.91 -1.50 27.50
C VAL A 621 9.07 -2.47 26.70
N TYR A 622 9.34 -2.57 25.40
CA TYR A 622 8.67 -3.51 24.54
C TYR A 622 9.66 -4.29 23.68
N ALA A 623 9.21 -5.46 23.23
CA ALA A 623 9.91 -6.29 22.27
C ALA A 623 8.88 -7.01 21.42
N ASN A 624 9.14 -7.12 20.13
CA ASN A 624 8.40 -8.02 19.26
C ASN A 624 9.33 -8.71 18.24
N GLY A 625 8.82 -9.73 17.57
CA GLY A 625 9.57 -10.37 16.50
C GLY A 625 8.76 -11.48 15.83
N SER A 626 9.26 -11.88 14.68
CA SER A 626 8.73 -12.98 13.88
C SER A 626 9.85 -13.84 13.30
N LEU A 627 9.51 -15.11 13.08
CA LEU A 627 10.28 -16.03 12.25
C LEU A 627 9.33 -16.57 11.18
N ASN A 628 9.68 -16.36 9.92
CA ASN A 628 8.81 -16.66 8.78
C ASN A 628 9.48 -17.64 7.83
N ARG A 629 8.70 -18.53 7.24
CA ARG A 629 9.14 -19.42 6.18
C ARG A 629 8.06 -19.49 5.11
N ALA A 630 8.40 -19.16 3.87
CA ALA A 630 7.56 -19.30 2.70
C ALA A 630 8.19 -20.31 1.72
N VAL A 631 7.37 -21.21 1.16
CA VAL A 631 7.82 -22.26 0.25
C VAL A 631 6.74 -22.50 -0.81
N TYR A 632 7.13 -22.38 -2.09
CA TYR A 632 6.22 -22.71 -3.19
C TYR A 632 5.86 -24.19 -3.22
N LYS A 633 4.66 -24.51 -3.68
CA LYS A 633 4.21 -25.89 -3.91
C LYS A 633 4.85 -26.41 -5.20
N THR A 634 5.44 -27.61 -5.12
CA THR A 634 6.01 -28.27 -6.30
C THR A 634 4.97 -29.11 -7.02
N ASP A 635 4.99 -29.10 -8.36
CA ASP A 635 4.23 -30.06 -9.16
C ASP A 635 5.01 -31.41 -9.26
N PRO A 636 4.39 -32.53 -8.87
CA PRO A 636 5.04 -33.84 -8.98
C PRO A 636 5.36 -34.27 -10.41
N GLY A 637 4.87 -33.56 -11.44
CA GLY A 637 5.16 -33.82 -12.86
C GLY A 637 6.28 -32.99 -13.49
N VAL A 638 6.81 -32.00 -12.78
CA VAL A 638 7.88 -31.13 -13.29
C VAL A 638 9.22 -31.57 -12.67
N PRO A 639 10.29 -31.76 -13.48
CA PRO A 639 11.61 -32.10 -12.94
C PRO A 639 12.00 -31.03 -11.92
N SER A 640 12.35 -31.46 -10.74
CA SER A 640 12.63 -30.70 -9.53
C SER A 640 13.47 -29.43 -9.75
N PHE A 641 12.83 -28.34 -10.10
CA PHE A 641 13.30 -27.07 -9.61
C PHE A 641 13.12 -27.14 -8.09
N ASN A 642 14.18 -26.99 -7.36
CA ASN A 642 14.09 -27.01 -5.91
C ASN A 642 13.55 -25.66 -5.43
N VAL A 643 12.26 -25.42 -5.71
CA VAL A 643 11.50 -24.21 -5.32
C VAL A 643 11.51 -24.07 -3.79
N ALA A 644 11.82 -25.15 -3.07
CA ALA A 644 12.01 -25.16 -1.63
C ALA A 644 13.13 -24.22 -1.12
N SER A 645 14.00 -23.75 -2.01
CA SER A 645 15.01 -22.74 -1.68
C SER A 645 14.59 -21.31 -2.02
N LEU A 646 13.46 -21.13 -2.72
CA LEU A 646 12.93 -19.81 -3.02
C LEU A 646 12.17 -19.32 -1.78
N GLY A 647 12.70 -18.52 -0.95
CA GLY A 647 12.03 -17.92 0.20
C GLY A 647 11.21 -16.70 -0.16
N ALA A 648 10.65 -16.61 -1.40
CA ALA A 648 10.05 -15.41 -1.92
C ALA A 648 8.62 -15.63 -2.46
N PHE A 649 7.76 -14.63 -2.30
CA PHE A 649 6.52 -14.45 -3.04
C PHE A 649 6.76 -13.35 -4.09
N GLY A 650 6.55 -13.63 -5.35
CA GLY A 650 6.80 -12.65 -6.41
C GLY A 650 8.29 -12.27 -6.55
N ALA A 651 8.57 -11.08 -7.08
CA ALA A 651 9.92 -10.54 -7.26
C ALA A 651 10.57 -10.10 -5.94
N ASN A 652 9.78 -9.75 -4.94
CA ASN A 652 10.23 -9.30 -3.64
C ASN A 652 10.26 -10.46 -2.64
N GLY A 653 11.36 -10.68 -1.98
CA GLY A 653 11.52 -11.78 -1.04
C GLY A 653 10.83 -11.55 0.28
N VAL A 654 10.48 -12.63 0.92
CA VAL A 654 9.92 -12.61 2.27
C VAL A 654 11.07 -12.63 3.28
N PRO A 655 11.22 -11.61 4.14
CA PRO A 655 12.22 -11.64 5.20
C PRO A 655 11.99 -12.85 6.13
N ASN A 656 13.04 -13.58 6.40
CA ASN A 656 12.94 -14.77 7.25
C ASN A 656 12.67 -14.45 8.73
N SER A 657 12.85 -13.19 9.12
CA SER A 657 12.63 -12.72 10.48
C SER A 657 12.46 -11.21 10.54
N THR A 658 11.69 -10.75 11.52
CA THR A 658 11.67 -9.35 11.94
C THR A 658 11.83 -9.27 13.44
N ALA A 659 12.33 -8.15 13.96
CA ALA A 659 12.33 -7.88 15.39
C ALA A 659 12.26 -6.37 15.64
N ALA A 660 11.58 -5.99 16.71
CA ALA A 660 11.65 -4.64 17.24
C ALA A 660 11.87 -4.67 18.75
N LEU A 661 12.65 -3.73 19.23
CA LEU A 661 12.94 -3.53 20.64
C LEU A 661 12.87 -2.06 20.96
N GLY A 662 12.26 -1.68 22.08
CA GLY A 662 12.25 -0.28 22.44
C GLY A 662 11.90 0.00 23.88
N ALA A 663 11.98 1.28 24.20
CA ALA A 663 11.65 1.82 25.50
C ALA A 663 10.88 3.13 25.35
N VAL A 664 9.84 3.30 26.13
CA VAL A 664 8.99 4.49 26.15
C VAL A 664 8.94 5.05 27.56
N PHE A 665 9.19 6.35 27.67
CA PHE A 665 9.06 7.10 28.89
C PHE A 665 8.00 8.19 28.77
N ASN A 666 7.05 8.23 29.68
CA ASN A 666 6.04 9.29 29.74
C ASN A 666 5.71 9.63 31.20
N ARG A 667 6.12 10.79 31.65
CA ARG A 667 5.84 11.26 33.00
C ARG A 667 5.98 12.78 33.17
N SER A 668 4.99 13.40 33.80
CA SER A 668 5.03 14.81 34.21
C SER A 668 5.37 15.78 33.06
N GLY A 669 4.80 15.57 31.91
CA GLY A 669 5.05 16.38 30.72
C GLY A 669 6.25 15.92 29.88
N TRP A 670 7.20 15.18 30.42
CA TRP A 670 8.28 14.57 29.67
C TRP A 670 7.81 13.32 28.97
N PHE A 671 8.24 13.16 27.73
CA PHE A 671 8.09 11.91 26.96
C PHE A 671 9.36 11.63 26.15
N ALA A 672 9.69 10.36 25.96
CA ALA A 672 10.79 9.92 25.12
C ALA A 672 10.55 8.50 24.66
N SER A 673 11.05 8.14 23.49
CA SER A 673 11.13 6.78 22.99
C SER A 673 12.51 6.48 22.41
N LEU A 674 12.85 5.19 22.41
CA LEU A 674 13.96 4.60 21.69
C LEU A 674 13.42 3.36 21.03
N ASP A 675 13.56 3.26 19.71
CA ASP A 675 13.03 2.22 18.88
C ASP A 675 14.13 1.61 18.03
N TYR A 676 14.24 0.30 18.04
CA TYR A 676 15.15 -0.49 17.21
C TYR A 676 14.33 -1.46 16.39
N LYS A 677 14.42 -1.40 15.08
CA LYS A 677 13.78 -2.33 14.14
C LYS A 677 14.83 -3.08 13.36
N TYR A 678 14.67 -4.40 13.27
CA TYR A 678 15.49 -5.32 12.47
C TYR A 678 14.61 -6.03 11.46
N VAL A 679 15.09 -6.10 10.22
CA VAL A 679 14.56 -6.92 9.12
C VAL A 679 15.64 -7.91 8.74
N GLY A 680 15.32 -9.19 8.78
CA GLY A 680 16.24 -10.28 8.48
C GLY A 680 16.51 -10.43 6.98
N PRO A 681 17.44 -11.32 6.61
CA PRO A 681 17.77 -11.57 5.22
C PRO A 681 16.61 -12.16 4.42
N PHE A 682 16.59 -11.85 3.13
CA PHE A 682 15.64 -12.37 2.14
C PHE A 682 16.32 -12.50 0.77
N ILE A 683 15.71 -13.27 -0.13
CA ILE A 683 16.26 -13.53 -1.47
C ILE A 683 15.36 -12.88 -2.50
N ILE A 684 15.96 -12.14 -3.43
CA ILE A 684 15.29 -11.58 -4.61
C ILE A 684 15.76 -12.37 -5.83
N TYR A 685 14.83 -12.62 -6.74
CA TYR A 685 15.08 -13.30 -8.01
C TYR A 685 14.93 -12.31 -9.16
N SER A 686 15.65 -12.58 -10.27
CA SER A 686 15.44 -11.81 -11.50
C SER A 686 14.05 -12.10 -12.05
N SER A 687 13.37 -11.09 -12.57
CA SER A 687 12.02 -11.20 -13.18
C SER A 687 11.96 -12.16 -14.40
N ALA A 688 13.10 -12.55 -14.96
CA ALA A 688 13.21 -13.49 -16.07
C ALA A 688 12.89 -14.95 -15.67
N LEU A 689 12.22 -15.18 -14.57
CA LEU A 689 11.99 -16.47 -14.01
C LEU A 689 10.62 -16.61 -13.41
N VAL A 690 10.11 -17.63 -13.62
CA VAL A 690 9.84 -18.91 -13.05
C VAL A 690 8.38 -19.26 -13.24
N ASN A 691 8.06 -19.93 -14.27
CA ASN A 691 6.93 -20.83 -14.19
C ASN A 691 7.44 -22.26 -14.21
N PRO A 692 7.61 -22.92 -13.05
CA PRO A 692 7.95 -24.32 -13.02
C PRO A 692 6.87 -25.19 -13.67
N ASP A 693 5.61 -24.75 -13.66
CA ASP A 693 4.46 -25.50 -14.24
C ASP A 693 4.41 -25.40 -15.76
N LEU A 694 4.93 -24.33 -16.35
CA LEU A 694 4.99 -24.13 -17.81
C LEU A 694 6.28 -24.69 -18.45
N GLY A 695 7.22 -25.18 -17.67
CA GLY A 695 8.51 -25.64 -18.18
C GLY A 695 9.37 -24.53 -18.79
N LEU A 696 9.03 -23.27 -18.52
CA LEU A 696 9.78 -22.10 -18.94
C LEU A 696 11.03 -21.99 -18.06
N TYR A 697 12.09 -22.59 -18.54
CA TYR A 697 13.42 -22.32 -18.04
C TYR A 697 13.89 -21.03 -18.67
N GLY A 698 14.28 -20.06 -17.87
CA GLY A 698 14.75 -18.75 -18.23
C GLY A 698 15.08 -18.46 -19.70
N GLN A 699 14.99 -17.20 -20.08
CA GLN A 699 15.24 -16.80 -21.48
C GLN A 699 16.50 -17.45 -22.03
N THR A 700 16.43 -17.91 -23.26
CA THR A 700 17.62 -18.37 -23.96
C THR A 700 18.52 -17.16 -24.27
N THR A 701 19.83 -17.33 -24.16
CA THR A 701 20.84 -16.28 -24.46
C THR A 701 20.72 -15.67 -25.86
N THR A 702 19.81 -16.14 -26.71
CA THR A 702 19.63 -15.71 -28.10
C THR A 702 18.20 -15.35 -28.47
N GLY A 703 17.26 -15.40 -27.51
CA GLY A 703 15.82 -15.15 -27.83
C GLY A 703 15.22 -16.13 -28.83
N GLN A 704 15.88 -17.26 -29.11
CA GLN A 704 15.42 -18.26 -30.09
C GLN A 704 14.99 -19.56 -29.39
N PRO A 705 13.92 -20.21 -29.87
CA PRO A 705 13.51 -21.52 -29.36
C PRO A 705 14.67 -22.53 -29.46
N GLY A 706 15.03 -23.17 -28.37
CA GLY A 706 16.07 -24.20 -28.33
C GLY A 706 17.44 -23.76 -27.87
N GLY A 707 17.63 -22.54 -27.38
CA GLY A 707 18.84 -22.12 -26.69
C GLY A 707 18.99 -22.78 -25.30
N SER A 708 20.21 -22.74 -24.76
CA SER A 708 20.41 -23.22 -23.39
C SER A 708 19.66 -22.35 -22.37
N PRO A 709 19.02 -22.96 -21.37
CA PRO A 709 18.35 -22.21 -20.31
C PRO A 709 19.33 -21.23 -19.63
N VAL A 710 18.93 -19.98 -19.44
CA VAL A 710 19.66 -19.06 -18.60
C VAL A 710 19.36 -19.41 -17.13
N PRO A 711 20.36 -19.67 -16.31
CA PRO A 711 20.13 -19.93 -14.89
C PRO A 711 19.40 -18.74 -14.24
N VAL A 712 18.46 -19.05 -13.34
CA VAL A 712 17.85 -18.09 -12.45
C VAL A 712 18.94 -17.29 -11.76
N GLN A 713 18.93 -15.99 -11.93
CA GLN A 713 19.76 -15.14 -11.10
C GLN A 713 19.01 -14.82 -9.82
N SER A 714 19.71 -14.91 -8.72
CA SER A 714 19.20 -14.51 -7.42
C SER A 714 20.29 -13.79 -6.64
N ALA A 715 19.88 -12.88 -5.78
CA ALA A 715 20.77 -12.27 -4.82
C ALA A 715 20.09 -12.23 -3.45
N GLU A 716 20.88 -12.39 -2.41
CA GLU A 716 20.44 -12.28 -1.03
C GLU A 716 20.62 -10.84 -0.55
N ASP A 717 19.54 -10.23 -0.05
CA ASP A 717 19.64 -9.06 0.79
C ASP A 717 20.04 -9.52 2.19
N PRO A 718 21.09 -8.96 2.79
CA PRO A 718 21.56 -9.39 4.11
C PRO A 718 20.63 -8.97 5.24
N GLY A 719 19.54 -8.26 4.94
CA GLY A 719 18.72 -7.61 5.91
C GLY A 719 19.36 -6.34 6.49
N PHE A 720 18.62 -5.64 7.31
CA PHE A 720 19.04 -4.37 7.87
C PHE A 720 18.45 -4.12 9.25
N TRP A 721 18.95 -3.08 9.91
CA TRP A 721 18.36 -2.56 11.12
C TRP A 721 18.52 -1.05 11.21
N LEU A 722 17.57 -0.40 11.86
CA LEU A 722 17.54 1.03 12.13
C LEU A 722 17.28 1.26 13.62
N MET A 723 17.64 2.44 14.08
CA MET A 723 17.39 2.89 15.44
C MET A 723 16.89 4.33 15.40
N ASP A 724 15.74 4.57 16.02
CA ASP A 724 15.07 5.86 16.05
C ASP A 724 14.87 6.33 17.48
N VAL A 725 14.84 7.62 17.68
CA VAL A 725 14.57 8.22 18.99
C VAL A 725 13.60 9.39 18.85
N ALA A 726 12.68 9.50 19.77
CA ALA A 726 11.86 10.68 19.92
C ALA A 726 11.90 11.17 21.35
N GLY A 727 11.71 12.46 21.56
CA GLY A 727 11.58 13.00 22.91
C GLY A 727 11.12 14.43 22.94
N GLY A 728 10.59 14.82 24.08
CA GLY A 728 10.08 16.18 24.23
C GLY A 728 9.49 16.48 25.59
N TYR A 729 8.90 17.67 25.66
CA TYR A 729 8.27 18.16 26.88
C TYR A 729 7.00 18.96 26.55
N ALA A 730 5.94 18.74 27.33
CA ALA A 730 4.71 19.51 27.30
C ALA A 730 4.66 20.49 28.50
N PHE A 731 4.80 21.76 28.20
CA PHE A 731 4.70 22.85 29.16
C PHE A 731 3.23 23.21 29.36
N MET A 732 2.70 22.96 30.54
CA MET A 732 1.37 23.46 30.94
C MET A 732 1.49 24.88 31.43
N LEU A 733 0.73 25.83 30.88
CA LEU A 733 0.72 27.23 31.25
C LEU A 733 -0.33 27.50 32.32
N PRO A 734 -0.22 28.61 33.08
CA PRO A 734 -1.17 28.94 34.17
C PRO A 734 -2.61 29.01 33.65
N LYS A 735 -3.57 28.60 34.48
CA LYS A 735 -5.01 28.70 34.14
C LYS A 735 -5.37 30.15 33.83
N GLY A 736 -6.07 30.34 32.68
CA GLY A 736 -6.47 31.67 32.20
C GLY A 736 -5.46 32.30 31.22
N SER A 737 -4.32 31.64 30.94
CA SER A 737 -3.46 32.03 29.83
C SER A 737 -4.16 31.81 28.51
N PHE A 738 -3.92 32.69 27.53
CA PHE A 738 -4.45 32.53 26.14
C PHE A 738 -3.91 31.25 25.47
N VAL A 739 -2.64 30.89 25.73
CA VAL A 739 -2.06 29.61 25.38
C VAL A 739 -2.15 28.70 26.60
N HIS A 740 -2.74 27.52 26.45
CA HIS A 740 -2.93 26.56 27.55
C HIS A 740 -1.73 25.64 27.71
N SER A 741 -1.14 25.21 26.62
CA SER A 741 0.06 24.36 26.64
C SER A 741 0.97 24.60 25.42
N ILE A 742 2.26 24.31 25.59
CA ILE A 742 3.26 24.27 24.51
C ILE A 742 3.95 22.91 24.59
N LYS A 743 3.91 22.15 23.50
CA LYS A 743 4.64 20.88 23.38
C LYS A 743 5.79 21.04 22.38
N VAL A 744 6.98 20.63 22.79
CA VAL A 744 8.17 20.53 21.90
C VAL A 744 8.54 19.08 21.77
N LYS A 745 8.69 18.61 20.54
CA LYS A 745 9.09 17.23 20.19
C LYS A 745 10.26 17.28 19.21
N LEU A 746 11.31 16.52 19.49
CA LEU A 746 12.37 16.19 18.55
C LEU A 746 12.27 14.69 18.20
N GLN A 747 12.23 14.40 16.93
CA GLN A 747 12.34 13.06 16.36
C GLN A 747 13.68 12.97 15.64
N VAL A 748 14.41 11.86 15.79
CA VAL A 748 15.63 11.55 15.03
C VAL A 748 15.53 10.11 14.56
N ASP A 749 15.41 9.93 13.25
CA ASP A 749 15.36 8.59 12.64
C ASP A 749 16.75 8.21 12.15
N ASN A 750 17.01 6.90 12.09
CA ASN A 750 18.31 6.33 11.77
C ASN A 750 19.45 6.99 12.58
N LEU A 751 19.30 7.05 13.88
CA LEU A 751 20.20 7.72 14.84
C LEU A 751 21.67 7.33 14.64
N LEU A 752 21.93 6.09 14.26
CA LEU A 752 23.30 5.57 14.10
C LEU A 752 23.84 5.70 12.67
N ASN A 753 23.16 6.47 11.81
CA ASN A 753 23.59 6.80 10.46
C ASN A 753 23.90 5.55 9.60
N ARG A 754 23.05 4.53 9.72
CA ARG A 754 23.19 3.30 8.92
C ARG A 754 22.92 3.61 7.46
N LYS A 755 23.79 3.12 6.59
CA LYS A 755 23.67 3.24 5.13
C LYS A 755 23.04 1.97 4.60
N VAL A 756 21.70 1.93 4.59
CA VAL A 756 20.92 0.77 4.17
C VAL A 756 20.56 0.88 2.69
N GLN A 757 20.75 -0.19 1.96
CA GLN A 757 20.32 -0.42 0.59
C GLN A 757 19.51 -1.70 0.61
N VAL A 758 18.24 -1.63 0.24
CA VAL A 758 17.32 -2.76 0.20
C VAL A 758 17.25 -3.25 -1.24
N LEU A 759 17.62 -4.48 -1.50
CA LEU A 759 17.62 -5.06 -2.83
C LEU A 759 16.19 -5.11 -3.38
N SER A 760 15.97 -4.50 -4.54
CA SER A 760 14.66 -4.45 -5.21
C SER A 760 14.60 -5.39 -6.40
N SER A 761 15.64 -5.40 -7.24
CA SER A 761 15.70 -6.31 -8.38
C SER A 761 17.12 -6.80 -8.66
N VAL A 762 17.22 -7.95 -9.31
CA VAL A 762 18.49 -8.58 -9.66
C VAL A 762 18.73 -8.44 -11.16
N GLY A 763 19.77 -7.72 -11.52
CA GLY A 763 20.18 -7.55 -12.90
C GLY A 763 21.13 -8.67 -13.40
N SER A 764 21.52 -8.57 -14.66
CA SER A 764 22.42 -9.53 -15.31
C SER A 764 23.82 -9.55 -14.71
N THR A 765 24.22 -8.52 -13.99
CA THR A 765 25.47 -8.40 -13.27
C THR A 765 25.24 -7.78 -11.89
N PRO A 766 26.14 -7.97 -10.91
CA PRO A 766 26.01 -7.29 -9.63
C PRO A 766 25.97 -5.75 -9.73
N ALA A 767 26.53 -5.16 -10.78
CA ALA A 767 26.49 -3.71 -11.00
C ALA A 767 25.12 -3.22 -11.45
N SER A 768 24.32 -4.07 -12.10
CA SER A 768 22.97 -3.78 -12.56
C SER A 768 21.88 -4.19 -11.55
N ASN A 769 22.25 -4.72 -10.38
CA ASN A 769 21.28 -4.88 -9.30
C ASN A 769 20.74 -3.53 -8.86
N ALA A 770 19.43 -3.44 -8.68
CA ALA A 770 18.76 -2.22 -8.27
C ALA A 770 18.32 -2.25 -6.81
N PHE A 771 18.38 -1.10 -6.17
CA PHE A 771 18.15 -0.97 -4.74
C PHE A 771 17.18 0.18 -4.42
N ASN A 772 16.38 -0.02 -3.39
CA ASN A 772 15.74 1.04 -2.63
C ASN A 772 16.71 1.53 -1.56
N VAL A 773 17.06 2.80 -1.59
CA VAL A 773 18.06 3.37 -0.69
C VAL A 773 17.37 4.12 0.43
N LEU A 774 17.57 3.68 1.68
CA LEU A 774 16.99 4.32 2.84
C LEU A 774 17.76 5.57 3.26
N PRO A 775 17.05 6.57 3.83
CA PRO A 775 17.65 7.79 4.34
C PRO A 775 18.73 7.53 5.42
N THR A 776 19.73 8.38 5.44
CA THR A 776 20.67 8.49 6.55
C THR A 776 20.00 9.19 7.73
N THR A 777 20.74 9.46 8.81
CA THR A 777 20.21 10.19 9.98
C THR A 777 19.46 11.44 9.56
N ASN A 778 18.24 11.57 10.02
CA ASN A 778 17.37 12.73 9.77
C ASN A 778 16.64 13.13 11.05
N TYR A 779 16.10 14.33 11.07
CA TYR A 779 15.41 14.85 12.24
C TYR A 779 14.21 15.71 11.88
N PHE A 780 13.26 15.79 12.84
CA PHE A 780 12.08 16.65 12.78
C PHE A 780 11.86 17.31 14.14
N LEU A 781 11.88 18.62 14.19
CA LEU A 781 11.57 19.41 15.38
C LEU A 781 10.16 19.99 15.27
N THR A 782 9.27 19.57 16.14
CA THR A 782 7.88 20.04 16.17
C THR A 782 7.63 20.90 17.41
N VAL A 783 7.03 22.06 17.21
CA VAL A 783 6.48 22.91 18.28
C VAL A 783 4.98 23.03 18.08
N SER A 784 4.21 22.69 19.11
CA SER A 784 2.74 22.79 19.10
C SER A 784 2.27 23.69 20.21
N ALA A 785 1.33 24.59 19.95
CA ALA A 785 0.68 25.44 20.94
C ALA A 785 -0.82 25.12 20.96
N GLU A 786 -1.37 24.96 22.16
CA GLU A 786 -2.80 24.72 22.40
C GLU A 786 -3.42 25.94 23.02
N PHE A 787 -4.56 26.37 22.46
CA PHE A 787 -5.31 27.57 22.85
C PHE A 787 -6.68 27.22 23.40
#